data_1af9222342400d9aaa411b202ecb2f56
#
_entry.id   1af9222342400d9aaa411b202ecb2f56
#
_cell.length_a   1.000
_cell.length_b   1.000
_cell.length_c   1.000
_cell.angle_alpha   90.00
_cell.angle_beta   90.00
_cell.angle_gamma   90.00
#
_symmetry.space_group_name_H-M   'P 1'
#
loop_
_entity.id
_entity.type
_entity.pdbx_description
1 polymer ?
#
loop_
_entity_poly.entity_id
_entity_poly.type
_entity_poly.pdbx_seq_one_letter_code
_entity_poly.pdbx_strand_id
1 'polypeptide(L)'
;MGKTVGLDWGSVLLGSLSRMNPRYLSVDNPIMFVVELGAVVLLAMPAIPGAVPRGLVTLYAAIAAILLLTVWFSTFSESFSELQAKARVDSLRALEKEIVAHRVVDGRTVDARSSDLKPGDRVKLSPGDFVPRDGFVVDGAAFVDESMLTGESEPAFKSKDDHVLGGTRVVSGSLVVEISAEAGKGFVDRMMEMVSGARRPRTQSEVSLSILLAVLSLIFIIMVGSLYFVLYFTGYRPDVAMSVSLLVALMPTTIGGLLPAIGVAGISRLAGDGIVAKSGKAIEASGDTDVIVLDKTGTVTEGNRSAVEFVPFDDFTEADVGMASFMSSINDPTKEGRSIVELAESKGFTPPSPLMDEALVARYIDFSAETRYSGIEFVWSRKPYGVRSFQRLTGPGERVVNRLLELRERGEPARVIKGSVDVVLGMARPRDPGNVERAVREVSSRGMTPLLVAVNDEVIGMVVLKDRPKPGIRERLGELSGMGIKIVMITGDNPLTARAIAEEAGIRSVIARARPEDKLRAVEEEQALGHVVGVVGDGTNDAPALAKADVGLAMNSGTAAAKDAANMIDLESDPSRIIRVIQLGKQLLTTRGSITTFSIANDIAKYFTILPMILISIDPRASALNVMHLYSPETAVLATMIFNAIIIPALIPLAVRGAGFRVTSPRMMLIRNILIYGLGGAVLPFVAIKALDYLLYMLLFAR
;
A
#
# COMPACT_ATOMS: atom_id res chain seq x y z
N MET A 1 15.74 -13.23 -7.73
CA MET A 1 16.80 -13.41 -6.71
C MET A 1 17.30 -12.02 -6.33
N GLY A 2 16.73 -11.41 -5.27
CA GLY A 2 17.08 -10.06 -4.83
C GLY A 2 18.49 -10.00 -4.26
N LYS A 3 19.27 -9.04 -4.73
CA LYS A 3 20.52 -8.66 -4.10
C LYS A 3 20.20 -8.26 -2.65
N THR A 4 20.74 -8.96 -1.68
CA THR A 4 20.74 -8.55 -0.28
C THR A 4 21.44 -7.21 -0.18
N VAL A 5 20.65 -6.16 0.06
CA VAL A 5 21.19 -4.84 0.41
C VAL A 5 22.05 -5.04 1.66
N GLY A 6 23.32 -4.70 1.59
CA GLY A 6 24.25 -4.84 2.71
C GLY A 6 23.76 -4.01 3.89
N LEU A 7 23.27 -4.69 4.94
CA LEU A 7 22.85 -4.06 6.20
C LEU A 7 24.09 -3.42 6.86
N ASP A 8 24.02 -2.13 7.13
CA ASP A 8 25.06 -1.44 7.91
C ASP A 8 24.91 -1.78 9.41
N TRP A 9 25.54 -2.88 9.80
CA TRP A 9 25.56 -3.36 11.18
C TRP A 9 26.14 -2.36 12.18
N GLY A 10 27.03 -1.46 11.71
CA GLY A 10 27.62 -0.41 12.55
C GLY A 10 26.56 0.59 13.03
N SER A 11 25.68 1.03 12.11
CA SER A 11 24.60 1.95 12.45
C SER A 11 23.53 1.31 13.35
N VAL A 12 23.25 -0.01 13.23
CA VAL A 12 22.37 -0.72 14.15
C VAL A 12 22.93 -0.73 15.55
N LEU A 13 24.20 -1.11 15.70
CA LEU A 13 24.86 -1.19 17.01
C LEU A 13 24.92 0.18 17.69
N LEU A 14 25.37 1.21 16.98
CA LEU A 14 25.44 2.58 17.52
C LEU A 14 24.05 3.12 17.87
N GLY A 15 23.06 2.90 17.01
CA GLY A 15 21.66 3.28 17.26
C GLY A 15 21.08 2.57 18.48
N SER A 16 21.34 1.28 18.65
CA SER A 16 20.86 0.53 19.81
C SER A 16 21.48 1.00 21.13
N LEU A 17 22.78 1.31 21.13
CA LEU A 17 23.46 1.83 22.32
C LEU A 17 22.98 3.24 22.68
N SER A 18 22.76 4.11 21.70
CA SER A 18 22.27 5.47 21.93
C SER A 18 20.87 5.48 22.58
N ARG A 19 20.05 4.47 22.30
CA ARG A 19 18.69 4.30 22.86
C ARG A 19 18.66 3.71 24.27
N MET A 20 19.77 3.21 24.77
CA MET A 20 19.90 2.85 26.19
C MET A 20 19.98 4.09 27.11
N ASN A 21 19.80 5.29 26.58
CA ASN A 21 19.73 6.51 27.40
C ASN A 21 18.47 6.48 28.28
N PRO A 22 18.60 6.65 29.61
CA PRO A 22 17.46 6.61 30.55
C PRO A 22 16.34 7.59 30.21
N ARG A 23 16.66 8.75 29.60
CA ARG A 23 15.66 9.73 29.15
C ARG A 23 14.82 9.20 28.00
N TYR A 24 15.43 8.45 27.09
CA TYR A 24 14.72 7.81 26.00
C TYR A 24 13.82 6.69 26.54
N LEU A 25 14.38 5.79 27.35
CA LEU A 25 13.64 4.64 27.89
C LEU A 25 12.47 5.05 28.78
N SER A 26 12.62 6.09 29.60
CA SER A 26 11.54 6.56 30.50
C SER A 26 10.27 6.99 29.76
N VAL A 27 10.41 7.52 28.53
CA VAL A 27 9.29 8.00 27.73
C VAL A 27 8.79 6.93 26.74
N ASP A 28 9.73 6.28 26.06
CA ASP A 28 9.40 5.39 24.95
C ASP A 28 9.22 3.93 25.36
N ASN A 29 9.92 3.49 26.43
CA ASN A 29 9.81 2.11 26.94
C ASN A 29 9.97 2.05 28.48
N PRO A 30 8.93 2.42 29.25
CA PRO A 30 9.02 2.52 30.72
C PRO A 30 9.36 1.17 31.40
N ILE A 31 9.04 0.02 30.79
CA ILE A 31 9.40 -1.30 31.29
C ILE A 31 10.91 -1.48 31.26
N MET A 32 11.55 -1.19 30.13
CA MET A 32 13.00 -1.30 29.99
C MET A 32 13.74 -0.26 30.85
N PHE A 33 13.13 0.90 31.11
CA PHE A 33 13.64 1.85 32.08
C PHE A 33 13.71 1.27 33.51
N VAL A 34 12.67 0.55 33.94
CA VAL A 34 12.68 -0.12 35.26
C VAL A 34 13.73 -1.23 35.34
N VAL A 35 13.90 -1.98 34.23
CA VAL A 35 14.96 -3.03 34.14
C VAL A 35 16.34 -2.40 34.24
N GLU A 36 16.58 -1.28 33.54
CA GLU A 36 17.84 -0.54 33.60
C GLU A 36 18.10 0.02 35.00
N LEU A 37 17.08 0.60 35.65
CA LEU A 37 17.17 1.07 37.02
C LEU A 37 17.53 -0.06 37.98
N GLY A 38 16.92 -1.25 37.81
CA GLY A 38 17.28 -2.45 38.55
C GLY A 38 18.75 -2.84 38.39
N ALA A 39 19.27 -2.78 37.18
CA ALA A 39 20.69 -3.04 36.91
C ALA A 39 21.60 -2.04 37.61
N VAL A 40 21.25 -0.73 37.57
CA VAL A 40 22.01 0.33 38.25
C VAL A 40 22.00 0.11 39.77
N VAL A 41 20.86 -0.22 40.35
CA VAL A 41 20.76 -0.55 41.80
C VAL A 41 21.68 -1.70 42.15
N LEU A 42 21.68 -2.81 41.39
CA LEU A 42 22.54 -3.95 41.63
C LEU A 42 24.03 -3.65 41.49
N LEU A 43 24.42 -2.74 40.59
CA LEU A 43 25.80 -2.29 40.47
C LEU A 43 26.23 -1.36 41.63
N ALA A 44 25.32 -0.53 42.14
CA ALA A 44 25.57 0.39 43.22
C ALA A 44 25.65 -0.25 44.62
N MET A 45 24.84 -1.30 44.87
CA MET A 45 24.74 -1.96 46.15
C MET A 45 26.08 -2.48 46.73
N PRO A 46 26.98 -3.12 45.94
CA PRO A 46 28.28 -3.56 46.45
C PRO A 46 29.21 -2.41 46.91
N ALA A 47 28.97 -1.19 46.43
CA ALA A 47 29.74 -0.02 46.87
C ALA A 47 29.35 0.50 48.26
N ILE A 48 28.23 0.04 48.81
CA ILE A 48 27.76 0.38 50.15
C ILE A 48 28.35 -0.60 51.14
N PRO A 49 29.19 -0.14 52.13
CA PRO A 49 29.81 -1.07 53.07
C PRO A 49 28.80 -1.90 53.87
N GLY A 50 28.94 -3.24 53.79
CA GLY A 50 28.07 -4.18 54.50
C GLY A 50 26.71 -4.45 53.85
N ALA A 51 26.38 -3.83 52.72
CA ALA A 51 25.10 -4.06 52.01
C ALA A 51 25.06 -5.42 51.30
N VAL A 52 26.19 -5.86 50.75
CA VAL A 52 26.29 -7.16 50.03
C VAL A 52 27.40 -8.01 50.61
N PRO A 53 27.15 -9.31 50.96
CA PRO A 53 28.20 -10.22 51.32
C PRO A 53 29.24 -10.38 50.21
N ARG A 54 30.53 -10.44 50.56
CA ARG A 54 31.63 -10.54 49.58
C ARG A 54 31.47 -11.66 48.57
N GLY A 55 30.89 -12.80 48.98
CA GLY A 55 30.64 -13.95 48.12
C GLY A 55 29.51 -13.77 47.10
N LEU A 56 28.66 -12.77 47.27
CA LEU A 56 27.53 -12.47 46.33
C LEU A 56 27.79 -11.31 45.36
N VAL A 57 28.92 -10.60 45.49
CA VAL A 57 29.25 -9.47 44.62
C VAL A 57 29.28 -9.87 43.13
N THR A 58 29.85 -11.06 42.84
CA THR A 58 29.87 -11.61 41.47
C THR A 58 28.47 -11.94 40.94
N LEU A 59 27.58 -12.43 41.80
CA LEU A 59 26.17 -12.69 41.44
C LEU A 59 25.44 -11.41 41.11
N TYR A 60 25.60 -10.34 41.92
CA TYR A 60 25.02 -9.02 41.67
C TYR A 60 25.51 -8.45 40.34
N ALA A 61 26.83 -8.51 40.09
CA ALA A 61 27.40 -8.05 38.83
C ALA A 61 26.91 -8.85 37.62
N ALA A 62 26.80 -10.18 37.77
CA ALA A 62 26.30 -11.06 36.69
C ALA A 62 24.83 -10.74 36.36
N ILE A 63 23.97 -10.60 37.37
CA ILE A 63 22.55 -10.25 37.14
C ILE A 63 22.45 -8.86 36.48
N ALA A 64 23.18 -7.86 37.01
CA ALA A 64 23.18 -6.52 36.43
C ALA A 64 23.62 -6.51 34.93
N ALA A 65 24.66 -7.26 34.58
CA ALA A 65 25.11 -7.43 33.21
C ALA A 65 24.05 -8.05 32.32
N ILE A 66 23.33 -9.09 32.81
CA ILE A 66 22.23 -9.73 32.06
C ILE A 66 21.05 -8.75 31.89
N LEU A 67 20.73 -7.94 32.90
CA LEU A 67 19.68 -6.91 32.79
C LEU A 67 20.04 -5.86 31.75
N LEU A 68 21.28 -5.35 31.76
CA LEU A 68 21.75 -4.42 30.73
C LEU A 68 21.74 -5.05 29.32
N LEU A 69 22.09 -6.34 29.22
CA LEU A 69 21.99 -7.09 27.97
C LEU A 69 20.54 -7.22 27.51
N THR A 70 19.60 -7.40 28.42
CA THR A 70 18.15 -7.46 28.13
C THR A 70 17.67 -6.13 27.56
N VAL A 71 18.05 -4.99 28.17
CA VAL A 71 17.74 -3.65 27.69
C VAL A 71 18.35 -3.45 26.29
N TRP A 72 19.62 -3.84 26.12
CA TRP A 72 20.28 -3.74 24.82
C TRP A 72 19.60 -4.58 23.74
N PHE A 73 19.18 -5.81 24.00
CA PHE A 73 18.43 -6.62 23.02
C PHE A 73 17.11 -5.99 22.64
N SER A 74 16.43 -5.33 23.58
CA SER A 74 15.21 -4.57 23.28
C SER A 74 15.47 -3.40 22.30
N THR A 75 16.46 -2.56 22.62
CA THR A 75 16.83 -1.41 21.77
C THR A 75 17.45 -1.84 20.45
N PHE A 76 18.15 -2.97 20.42
CA PHE A 76 18.66 -3.58 19.21
C PHE A 76 17.54 -4.05 18.28
N SER A 77 16.50 -4.70 18.83
CA SER A 77 15.32 -5.14 18.06
C SER A 77 14.64 -3.95 17.34
N GLU A 78 14.52 -2.84 18.04
CA GLU A 78 13.95 -1.61 17.48
C GLU A 78 14.83 -1.02 16.37
N SER A 79 16.14 -0.83 16.64
CA SER A 79 17.12 -0.30 15.69
C SER A 79 17.26 -1.19 14.45
N PHE A 80 17.23 -2.51 14.62
CA PHE A 80 17.28 -3.48 13.52
C PHE A 80 16.04 -3.37 12.61
N SER A 81 14.86 -3.23 13.20
CA SER A 81 13.61 -3.10 12.44
C SER A 81 13.58 -1.80 11.64
N GLU A 82 14.04 -0.68 12.24
CA GLU A 82 14.16 0.60 11.52
C GLU A 82 15.19 0.57 10.38
N LEU A 83 16.33 -0.09 10.59
CA LEU A 83 17.31 -0.22 9.52
C LEU A 83 16.76 -1.04 8.35
N GLN A 84 16.01 -2.12 8.62
CA GLN A 84 15.34 -2.87 7.55
C GLN A 84 14.33 -2.00 6.79
N ALA A 85 13.57 -1.16 7.47
CA ALA A 85 12.66 -0.21 6.84
C ALA A 85 13.45 0.79 5.99
N LYS A 86 14.50 1.39 6.54
CA LYS A 86 15.36 2.36 5.84
C LYS A 86 16.06 1.74 4.61
N ALA A 87 16.61 0.53 4.73
CA ALA A 87 17.28 -0.14 3.62
C ALA A 87 16.35 -0.42 2.41
N ARG A 88 15.04 -0.66 2.65
CA ARG A 88 14.05 -0.77 1.58
C ARG A 88 13.75 0.58 0.92
N VAL A 89 13.71 1.65 1.71
CA VAL A 89 13.56 3.02 1.20
C VAL A 89 14.79 3.45 0.42
N ASP A 90 15.99 3.16 0.92
CA ASP A 90 17.26 3.47 0.22
C ASP A 90 17.40 2.69 -1.10
N SER A 91 16.78 1.52 -1.23
CA SER A 91 16.72 0.81 -2.52
C SER A 91 15.86 1.55 -3.55
N LEU A 92 14.82 2.25 -3.12
CA LEU A 92 14.06 3.17 -3.97
C LEU A 92 14.87 4.43 -4.31
N ARG A 93 15.65 4.95 -3.35
CA ARG A 93 16.53 6.11 -3.55
C ARG A 93 17.71 5.84 -4.49
N ALA A 94 18.18 4.62 -4.56
CA ALA A 94 19.24 4.23 -5.53
C ALA A 94 18.77 4.38 -6.98
N LEU A 95 17.48 4.61 -7.22
CA LEU A 95 16.89 4.93 -8.52
C LEU A 95 17.04 6.42 -8.87
N GLU A 96 17.19 7.30 -7.88
CA GLU A 96 17.54 8.72 -8.06
C GLU A 96 19.04 8.94 -8.21
N LYS A 97 19.68 8.26 -9.16
CA LYS A 97 21.06 8.61 -9.55
C LYS A 97 21.08 10.05 -10.06
N GLU A 98 22.20 10.77 -9.85
CA GLU A 98 22.46 12.05 -10.50
C GLU A 98 22.22 11.90 -12.01
N ILE A 99 21.05 12.36 -12.45
CA ILE A 99 20.62 12.31 -13.85
C ILE A 99 21.16 13.57 -14.51
N VAL A 100 21.82 13.42 -15.66
CA VAL A 100 22.14 14.54 -16.53
C VAL A 100 20.85 14.95 -17.24
N ALA A 101 20.46 16.19 -17.05
CA ALA A 101 19.23 16.76 -17.61
C ALA A 101 19.57 17.77 -18.69
N HIS A 102 18.81 17.77 -19.79
CA HIS A 102 18.95 18.71 -20.88
C HIS A 102 18.06 19.94 -20.66
N ARG A 103 18.59 20.93 -19.88
CA ARG A 103 17.86 22.16 -19.56
C ARG A 103 17.76 23.07 -20.76
N VAL A 104 16.57 23.58 -21.02
CA VAL A 104 16.28 24.54 -22.12
C VAL A 104 16.45 25.97 -21.59
N VAL A 105 17.44 26.70 -22.15
CA VAL A 105 17.69 28.10 -21.85
C VAL A 105 17.77 28.86 -23.17
N ASP A 106 16.94 29.86 -23.36
CA ASP A 106 16.88 30.69 -24.58
C ASP A 106 16.83 29.88 -25.90
N GLY A 107 16.06 28.77 -25.89
CA GLY A 107 15.89 27.90 -27.06
C GLY A 107 17.07 26.94 -27.33
N ARG A 108 18.11 26.94 -26.48
CA ARG A 108 19.25 26.02 -26.56
C ARG A 108 19.21 25.05 -25.37
N THR A 109 19.64 23.82 -25.62
CA THR A 109 19.79 22.80 -24.60
C THR A 109 21.18 22.87 -23.96
N VAL A 110 21.24 22.93 -22.63
CA VAL A 110 22.47 22.93 -21.82
C VAL A 110 22.37 21.79 -20.83
N ASP A 111 23.43 20.99 -20.73
CA ASP A 111 23.49 19.89 -19.76
C ASP A 111 23.60 20.46 -18.35
N ALA A 112 22.72 20.00 -17.48
CA ALA A 112 22.69 20.34 -16.07
C ALA A 112 22.51 19.07 -15.23
N ARG A 113 23.01 19.06 -14.00
CA ARG A 113 22.73 17.97 -13.06
C ARG A 113 21.32 18.10 -12.51
N SER A 114 20.67 16.98 -12.24
CA SER A 114 19.34 17.00 -11.60
C SER A 114 19.33 17.76 -10.29
N SER A 115 20.44 17.77 -9.53
CA SER A 115 20.64 18.55 -8.31
C SER A 115 20.54 20.08 -8.51
N ASP A 116 20.92 20.57 -9.67
CA ASP A 116 21.07 22.01 -9.96
C ASP A 116 19.78 22.61 -10.55
N LEU A 117 18.78 21.78 -10.89
CA LEU A 117 17.50 22.22 -11.43
C LEU A 117 16.64 22.89 -10.34
N LYS A 118 15.93 23.94 -10.74
CA LYS A 118 15.00 24.69 -9.87
C LYS A 118 13.58 24.58 -10.40
N PRO A 119 12.57 24.74 -9.54
CA PRO A 119 11.19 24.89 -10.01
C PRO A 119 11.08 26.01 -11.05
N GLY A 120 10.37 25.73 -12.16
CA GLY A 120 10.27 26.61 -13.32
C GLY A 120 11.32 26.36 -14.41
N ASP A 121 12.37 25.58 -14.16
CA ASP A 121 13.31 25.17 -15.21
C ASP A 121 12.63 24.22 -16.20
N ARG A 122 12.90 24.38 -17.48
CA ARG A 122 12.39 23.50 -18.54
C ARG A 122 13.46 22.53 -18.99
N VAL A 123 13.11 21.26 -19.08
CA VAL A 123 14.01 20.19 -19.47
C VAL A 123 13.42 19.46 -20.67
N LYS A 124 14.25 19.26 -21.70
CA LYS A 124 13.88 18.46 -22.86
C LYS A 124 14.28 17.01 -22.61
N LEU A 125 13.35 16.10 -22.83
CA LEU A 125 13.51 14.66 -22.66
C LEU A 125 13.30 13.95 -23.99
N SER A 126 14.19 13.05 -24.32
CA SER A 126 14.21 12.22 -25.52
C SER A 126 14.14 10.73 -25.15
N PRO A 127 13.87 9.81 -26.08
CA PRO A 127 13.85 8.39 -25.79
C PRO A 127 15.16 7.91 -25.15
N GLY A 128 15.04 7.24 -24.01
CA GLY A 128 16.17 6.77 -23.20
C GLY A 128 16.50 7.67 -22.01
N ASP A 129 16.07 8.93 -22.02
CA ASP A 129 16.33 9.85 -20.92
C ASP A 129 15.46 9.53 -19.70
N PHE A 130 16.02 9.80 -18.52
CA PHE A 130 15.28 9.76 -17.27
C PHE A 130 14.72 11.15 -16.94
N VAL A 131 13.50 11.19 -16.44
CA VAL A 131 12.90 12.40 -15.88
C VAL A 131 13.70 12.82 -14.65
N PRO A 132 14.35 14.00 -14.65
CA PRO A 132 15.30 14.37 -13.58
C PRO A 132 14.61 14.71 -12.27
N ARG A 133 13.38 15.22 -12.30
CA ARG A 133 12.53 15.59 -11.17
C ARG A 133 11.07 15.67 -11.57
N ASP A 134 10.18 15.68 -10.56
CA ASP A 134 8.75 15.87 -10.81
C ASP A 134 8.47 17.19 -11.53
N GLY A 135 7.57 17.13 -12.50
CA GLY A 135 7.21 18.28 -13.28
C GLY A 135 5.93 18.06 -14.08
N PHE A 136 5.57 19.09 -14.84
CA PHE A 136 4.44 19.04 -15.78
C PHE A 136 4.95 19.13 -17.21
N VAL A 137 4.32 18.39 -18.10
CA VAL A 137 4.62 18.45 -19.53
C VAL A 137 4.08 19.78 -20.07
N VAL A 138 4.97 20.62 -20.62
CA VAL A 138 4.57 21.90 -21.26
C VAL A 138 4.48 21.80 -22.78
N ASP A 139 5.20 20.83 -23.36
CA ASP A 139 5.18 20.60 -24.81
C ASP A 139 5.59 19.17 -25.16
N GLY A 140 5.07 18.64 -26.29
CA GLY A 140 5.37 17.31 -26.77
C GLY A 140 4.45 16.21 -26.20
N ALA A 141 4.71 14.97 -26.64
CA ALA A 141 4.04 13.77 -26.16
C ALA A 141 5.01 12.58 -26.20
N ALA A 142 4.94 11.72 -25.21
CA ALA A 142 5.82 10.55 -25.09
C ALA A 142 5.19 9.42 -24.29
N PHE A 143 5.68 8.20 -24.51
CA PHE A 143 5.47 7.09 -23.60
C PHE A 143 6.58 7.06 -22.56
N VAL A 144 6.21 7.06 -21.29
CA VAL A 144 7.11 7.09 -20.13
C VAL A 144 6.96 5.79 -19.36
N ASP A 145 8.06 5.09 -19.18
CA ASP A 145 8.14 3.90 -18.33
C ASP A 145 8.19 4.33 -16.86
N GLU A 146 7.10 4.13 -16.17
CA GLU A 146 6.93 4.41 -14.75
C GLU A 146 7.04 3.12 -13.90
N SER A 147 7.38 1.98 -14.51
CA SER A 147 7.38 0.64 -13.89
C SER A 147 8.22 0.55 -12.62
N MET A 148 9.32 1.29 -12.54
CA MET A 148 10.18 1.34 -11.35
C MET A 148 9.52 2.01 -10.15
N LEU A 149 8.53 2.90 -10.37
CA LEU A 149 7.79 3.61 -9.32
C LEU A 149 6.38 3.05 -9.15
N THR A 150 5.74 2.64 -10.25
CA THR A 150 4.36 2.19 -10.28
C THR A 150 4.21 0.68 -10.32
N GLY A 151 5.26 -0.04 -10.74
CA GLY A 151 5.21 -1.48 -10.99
C GLY A 151 4.47 -1.87 -12.28
N GLU A 152 3.85 -0.93 -12.98
CA GLU A 152 3.17 -1.18 -14.25
C GLU A 152 4.18 -1.39 -15.38
N SER A 153 4.10 -2.53 -16.08
CA SER A 153 5.03 -2.87 -17.15
C SER A 153 4.76 -2.12 -18.45
N GLU A 154 3.57 -1.53 -18.62
CA GLU A 154 3.22 -0.76 -19.80
C GLU A 154 3.59 0.71 -19.61
N PRO A 155 4.32 1.32 -20.57
CA PRO A 155 4.65 2.73 -20.51
C PRO A 155 3.41 3.62 -20.56
N ALA A 156 3.30 4.57 -19.62
CA ALA A 156 2.22 5.54 -19.56
C ALA A 156 2.38 6.62 -20.66
N PHE A 157 1.31 6.90 -21.38
CA PHE A 157 1.31 8.01 -22.33
C PHE A 157 1.17 9.35 -21.58
N LYS A 158 2.07 10.29 -21.85
CA LYS A 158 2.10 11.63 -21.27
C LYS A 158 2.05 12.67 -22.37
N SER A 159 1.22 13.68 -22.18
CA SER A 159 0.98 14.79 -23.10
C SER A 159 0.97 16.12 -22.32
N LYS A 160 0.74 17.22 -23.00
CA LYS A 160 0.69 18.55 -22.39
C LYS A 160 -0.22 18.57 -21.15
N ASP A 161 0.24 19.23 -20.10
CA ASP A 161 -0.36 19.39 -18.78
C ASP A 161 -0.39 18.12 -17.91
N ASP A 162 0.11 16.97 -18.41
CA ASP A 162 0.26 15.76 -17.60
C ASP A 162 1.43 15.87 -16.62
N HIS A 163 1.27 15.26 -15.46
CA HIS A 163 2.32 15.18 -14.45
C HIS A 163 3.26 14.02 -14.76
N VAL A 164 4.58 14.28 -14.67
CA VAL A 164 5.63 13.27 -14.78
C VAL A 164 6.45 13.22 -13.49
N LEU A 165 6.82 11.98 -13.09
CA LEU A 165 7.54 11.72 -11.85
C LEU A 165 9.05 11.62 -12.11
N GLY A 166 9.84 12.19 -11.22
CA GLY A 166 11.29 12.05 -11.24
C GLY A 166 11.72 10.59 -11.11
N GLY A 167 12.75 10.19 -11.88
CA GLY A 167 13.24 8.81 -11.90
C GLY A 167 12.56 7.88 -12.92
N THR A 168 11.49 8.31 -13.59
CA THR A 168 10.85 7.57 -14.69
C THR A 168 11.62 7.73 -16.00
N ARG A 169 11.41 6.86 -17.00
CA ARG A 169 12.20 6.83 -18.23
C ARG A 169 11.33 7.04 -19.47
N VAL A 170 11.74 7.95 -20.35
CA VAL A 170 11.08 8.11 -21.66
C VAL A 170 11.41 6.93 -22.57
N VAL A 171 10.39 6.24 -23.06
CA VAL A 171 10.54 5.06 -23.95
C VAL A 171 10.48 5.48 -25.41
N SER A 172 9.50 6.33 -25.78
CA SER A 172 9.32 6.82 -27.14
C SER A 172 8.67 8.19 -27.12
N GLY A 173 8.85 9.00 -28.17
CA GLY A 173 8.37 10.38 -28.23
C GLY A 173 9.37 11.37 -27.61
N SER A 174 8.97 12.62 -27.42
CA SER A 174 9.79 13.64 -26.74
C SER A 174 8.90 14.57 -25.93
N LEU A 175 9.41 14.99 -24.75
CA LEU A 175 8.72 15.91 -23.85
C LEU A 175 9.57 17.12 -23.53
N VAL A 176 8.93 18.25 -23.33
CA VAL A 176 9.49 19.36 -22.59
C VAL A 176 8.75 19.45 -21.27
N VAL A 177 9.46 19.25 -20.18
CA VAL A 177 8.91 19.20 -18.81
C VAL A 177 9.36 20.44 -18.06
N GLU A 178 8.41 21.14 -17.44
CA GLU A 178 8.69 22.22 -16.50
C GLU A 178 8.76 21.62 -15.09
N ILE A 179 9.91 21.76 -14.45
CA ILE A 179 10.18 21.19 -13.11
C ILE A 179 9.29 21.91 -12.08
N SER A 180 8.56 21.15 -11.28
CA SER A 180 7.70 21.65 -10.21
C SER A 180 8.28 21.44 -8.81
N ALA A 181 9.13 20.43 -8.62
CA ALA A 181 9.65 20.05 -7.30
C ALA A 181 11.05 20.63 -7.03
N GLU A 182 11.26 21.16 -5.83
CA GLU A 182 12.60 21.47 -5.32
C GLU A 182 13.41 20.20 -5.06
N ALA A 183 14.74 20.33 -4.98
CA ALA A 183 15.64 19.23 -4.61
C ALA A 183 15.24 18.65 -3.24
N GLY A 184 15.06 17.33 -3.17
CA GLY A 184 14.69 16.65 -1.94
C GLY A 184 13.22 16.82 -1.51
N LYS A 185 12.36 17.39 -2.38
CA LYS A 185 10.93 17.57 -2.12
C LYS A 185 10.03 16.95 -3.20
N GLY A 186 10.58 16.11 -4.06
CA GLY A 186 9.83 15.35 -5.06
C GLY A 186 8.87 14.34 -4.43
N PHE A 187 8.07 13.69 -5.26
CA PHE A 187 7.13 12.64 -4.82
C PHE A 187 7.86 11.49 -4.11
N VAL A 188 8.97 11.04 -4.70
CA VAL A 188 9.81 9.97 -4.12
C VAL A 188 10.44 10.43 -2.80
N ASP A 189 10.95 11.67 -2.73
CA ASP A 189 11.51 12.24 -1.50
C ASP A 189 10.47 12.29 -0.37
N ARG A 190 9.26 12.78 -0.67
CA ARG A 190 8.16 12.81 0.31
C ARG A 190 7.74 11.43 0.77
N MET A 191 7.70 10.45 -0.14
CA MET A 191 7.45 9.05 0.21
C MET A 191 8.53 8.52 1.16
N MET A 192 9.79 8.83 0.86
CA MET A 192 10.91 8.42 1.71
C MET A 192 10.86 9.06 3.08
N GLU A 193 10.50 10.35 3.17
CA GLU A 193 10.32 11.06 4.43
C GLU A 193 9.18 10.45 5.26
N MET A 194 8.07 10.05 4.63
CA MET A 194 6.95 9.37 5.29
C MET A 194 7.33 7.99 5.83
N VAL A 195 8.16 7.23 5.12
CA VAL A 195 8.61 5.90 5.54
C VAL A 195 9.77 5.99 6.57
N SER A 196 10.65 6.99 6.43
CA SER A 196 11.81 7.19 7.29
C SER A 196 11.57 8.20 8.42
N GLY A 197 10.40 8.85 8.47
CA GLY A 197 10.06 9.95 9.38
C GLY A 197 10.32 9.60 10.83
N ALA A 198 11.14 10.43 11.47
CA ALA A 198 11.84 10.20 12.71
C ALA A 198 10.96 10.06 13.98
N ARG A 199 9.65 10.25 13.92
CA ARG A 199 8.71 10.03 15.04
C ARG A 199 7.37 9.57 14.51
N ARG A 200 7.25 8.26 14.35
CA ARG A 200 5.98 7.62 14.06
C ARG A 200 4.98 7.88 15.20
N PRO A 201 3.79 8.46 14.95
CA PRO A 201 2.73 8.51 15.95
C PRO A 201 2.36 7.08 16.37
N ARG A 202 2.31 6.85 17.70
CA ARG A 202 1.88 5.55 18.25
C ARG A 202 0.42 5.31 17.88
N THR A 203 0.09 4.07 17.58
CA THR A 203 -1.30 3.67 17.34
C THR A 203 -2.09 3.68 18.65
N GLN A 204 -3.42 3.74 18.56
CA GLN A 204 -4.28 3.74 19.74
C GLN A 204 -4.13 2.44 20.57
N SER A 205 -3.98 1.30 19.88
CA SER A 205 -3.72 0.02 20.56
C SER A 205 -2.34 -0.03 21.19
N GLU A 206 -1.31 0.57 20.56
CA GLU A 206 0.03 0.69 21.15
C GLU A 206 -0.01 1.54 22.43
N VAL A 207 -0.76 2.64 22.42
CA VAL A 207 -0.94 3.48 23.62
C VAL A 207 -1.69 2.71 24.71
N SER A 208 -2.80 2.06 24.36
CA SER A 208 -3.59 1.26 25.31
C SER A 208 -2.77 0.12 25.92
N LEU A 209 -2.00 -0.59 25.09
CA LEU A 209 -1.13 -1.66 25.56
C LEU A 209 0.01 -1.11 26.44
N SER A 210 0.60 0.04 26.08
CA SER A 210 1.64 0.69 26.90
C SER A 210 1.09 1.11 28.28
N ILE A 211 -0.14 1.61 28.34
CA ILE A 211 -0.82 1.94 29.60
C ILE A 211 -1.03 0.67 30.43
N LEU A 212 -1.56 -0.40 29.83
CA LEU A 212 -1.74 -1.69 30.52
C LEU A 212 -0.43 -2.20 31.10
N LEU A 213 0.64 -2.18 30.30
CA LEU A 213 1.97 -2.63 30.72
C LEU A 213 2.54 -1.75 31.84
N ALA A 214 2.33 -0.44 31.79
CA ALA A 214 2.76 0.48 32.86
C ALA A 214 2.00 0.21 34.17
N VAL A 215 0.69 -0.02 34.11
CA VAL A 215 -0.13 -0.37 35.28
C VAL A 215 0.30 -1.71 35.86
N LEU A 216 0.52 -2.74 35.06
CA LEU A 216 1.05 -4.03 35.53
C LEU A 216 2.42 -3.89 36.19
N SER A 217 3.32 -3.08 35.59
CA SER A 217 4.63 -2.79 36.18
C SER A 217 4.51 -2.13 37.54
N LEU A 218 3.62 -1.15 37.70
CA LEU A 218 3.36 -0.51 39.00
C LEU A 218 2.83 -1.49 40.04
N ILE A 219 1.87 -2.36 39.65
CA ILE A 219 1.35 -3.41 40.52
C ILE A 219 2.49 -4.34 40.99
N PHE A 220 3.38 -4.76 40.09
CA PHE A 220 4.49 -5.63 40.44
C PHE A 220 5.53 -4.94 41.34
N ILE A 221 5.81 -3.64 41.11
CA ILE A 221 6.68 -2.86 42.00
C ILE A 221 6.09 -2.83 43.42
N ILE A 222 4.80 -2.54 43.56
CA ILE A 222 4.12 -2.49 44.84
C ILE A 222 4.13 -3.89 45.50
N MET A 223 3.84 -4.94 44.72
CA MET A 223 3.80 -6.32 45.22
C MET A 223 5.16 -6.81 45.71
N VAL A 224 6.21 -6.61 44.91
CA VAL A 224 7.58 -7.02 45.31
C VAL A 224 8.10 -6.17 46.47
N GLY A 225 7.82 -4.86 46.45
CA GLY A 225 8.14 -3.96 47.55
C GLY A 225 7.44 -4.38 48.86
N SER A 226 6.15 -4.66 48.79
CA SER A 226 5.38 -5.17 49.96
C SER A 226 5.92 -6.49 50.47
N LEU A 227 6.24 -7.43 49.59
CA LEU A 227 6.86 -8.70 49.93
C LEU A 227 8.20 -8.49 50.66
N TYR A 228 9.04 -7.57 50.14
CA TYR A 228 10.32 -7.22 50.78
C TYR A 228 10.12 -6.71 52.20
N PHE A 229 9.18 -5.79 52.46
CA PHE A 229 8.91 -5.26 53.78
C PHE A 229 8.30 -6.33 54.72
N VAL A 230 7.36 -7.17 54.24
CA VAL A 230 6.80 -8.27 55.04
C VAL A 230 7.89 -9.21 55.50
N LEU A 231 8.79 -9.62 54.60
CA LEU A 231 9.91 -10.49 54.92
C LEU A 231 10.86 -9.84 55.93
N TYR A 232 11.18 -8.57 55.73
CA TYR A 232 12.04 -7.80 56.65
C TYR A 232 11.46 -7.75 58.08
N PHE A 233 10.15 -7.49 58.21
CA PHE A 233 9.48 -7.45 59.52
C PHE A 233 9.31 -8.82 60.16
N THR A 234 9.37 -9.91 59.41
CA THR A 234 9.41 -11.29 59.98
C THR A 234 10.81 -11.70 60.45
N GLY A 235 11.79 -10.79 60.36
CA GLY A 235 13.18 -11.05 60.78
C GLY A 235 14.07 -11.65 59.69
N TYR A 236 13.50 -11.90 58.49
CA TYR A 236 14.27 -12.34 57.34
C TYR A 236 14.79 -11.14 56.54
N ARG A 237 16.09 -11.15 56.22
CA ARG A 237 16.67 -10.11 55.36
C ARG A 237 16.63 -10.54 53.90
N PRO A 238 15.65 -10.10 53.11
CA PRO A 238 15.54 -10.50 51.72
C PRO A 238 16.74 -9.95 50.92
N ASP A 239 17.27 -10.80 50.02
CA ASP A 239 18.34 -10.43 49.13
C ASP A 239 17.80 -9.46 48.05
N VAL A 240 18.49 -8.33 47.83
CA VAL A 240 18.06 -7.30 46.87
C VAL A 240 18.17 -7.83 45.45
N ALA A 241 19.19 -8.64 45.14
CA ALA A 241 19.34 -9.21 43.79
C ALA A 241 18.18 -10.16 43.47
N MET A 242 17.72 -10.99 44.44
CA MET A 242 16.55 -11.82 44.26
C MET A 242 15.27 -10.99 44.07
N SER A 243 15.12 -9.90 44.87
CA SER A 243 13.93 -9.05 44.78
C SER A 243 13.86 -8.31 43.45
N VAL A 244 14.97 -7.74 42.95
CA VAL A 244 15.07 -7.10 41.63
C VAL A 244 14.84 -8.13 40.54
N SER A 245 15.41 -9.32 40.63
CA SER A 245 15.23 -10.38 39.64
C SER A 245 13.77 -10.85 39.59
N LEU A 246 13.12 -10.99 40.76
CA LEU A 246 11.69 -11.31 40.84
C LEU A 246 10.87 -10.22 40.16
N LEU A 247 11.12 -8.94 40.44
CA LEU A 247 10.43 -7.83 39.81
C LEU A 247 10.56 -7.87 38.28
N VAL A 248 11.78 -8.03 37.76
CA VAL A 248 12.04 -8.07 36.32
C VAL A 248 11.44 -9.33 35.67
N ALA A 249 11.47 -10.47 36.37
CA ALA A 249 10.85 -11.70 35.86
C ALA A 249 9.33 -11.60 35.71
N LEU A 250 8.68 -10.80 36.59
CA LEU A 250 7.23 -10.58 36.58
C LEU A 250 6.81 -9.54 35.51
N MET A 251 7.72 -8.63 35.18
CA MET A 251 7.42 -7.60 34.18
C MET A 251 7.32 -8.21 32.77
N PRO A 252 6.37 -7.77 31.94
CA PRO A 252 6.20 -8.25 30.58
C PRO A 252 7.28 -7.63 29.64
N THR A 253 8.55 -7.97 29.94
CA THR A 253 9.72 -7.42 29.23
C THR A 253 9.76 -7.82 27.77
N THR A 254 9.30 -9.01 27.42
CA THR A 254 9.31 -9.54 26.06
C THR A 254 8.44 -8.71 25.12
N ILE A 255 7.18 -8.41 25.51
CA ILE A 255 6.30 -7.57 24.67
C ILE A 255 6.77 -6.12 24.68
N GLY A 256 7.21 -5.59 25.83
CA GLY A 256 7.76 -4.24 25.94
C GLY A 256 8.96 -4.02 25.00
N GLY A 257 9.81 -5.06 24.85
CA GLY A 257 10.96 -4.99 23.94
C GLY A 257 10.65 -5.16 22.47
N LEU A 258 9.56 -5.86 22.10
CA LEU A 258 9.25 -6.18 20.70
C LEU A 258 8.14 -5.34 20.08
N LEU A 259 7.35 -4.63 20.89
CA LEU A 259 6.20 -3.86 20.40
C LEU A 259 6.56 -2.80 19.35
N PRO A 260 7.61 -1.97 19.52
CA PRO A 260 8.03 -1.02 18.49
C PRO A 260 8.45 -1.71 17.19
N ALA A 261 9.18 -2.84 17.30
CA ALA A 261 9.67 -3.59 16.15
C ALA A 261 8.53 -4.15 15.28
N ILE A 262 7.44 -4.63 15.89
CA ILE A 262 6.26 -5.14 15.17
C ILE A 262 5.66 -4.05 14.27
N GLY A 263 5.50 -2.84 14.81
CA GLY A 263 4.90 -1.73 14.08
C GLY A 263 5.74 -1.28 12.89
N VAL A 264 7.06 -1.14 13.08
CA VAL A 264 7.98 -0.76 11.99
C VAL A 264 8.03 -1.85 10.91
N ALA A 265 8.03 -3.12 11.31
CA ALA A 265 7.99 -4.24 10.37
C ALA A 265 6.72 -4.24 9.50
N GLY A 266 5.57 -3.82 10.04
CA GLY A 266 4.33 -3.66 9.29
C GLY A 266 4.45 -2.65 8.14
N ILE A 267 4.94 -1.44 8.45
CA ILE A 267 5.19 -0.38 7.45
C ILE A 267 6.18 -0.87 6.38
N SER A 268 7.29 -1.47 6.82
CA SER A 268 8.32 -1.98 5.92
C SER A 268 7.80 -3.05 4.94
N ARG A 269 6.88 -3.92 5.38
CA ARG A 269 6.28 -4.94 4.51
C ARG A 269 5.33 -4.35 3.48
N LEU A 270 4.47 -3.39 3.88
CA LEU A 270 3.60 -2.69 2.94
C LEU A 270 4.41 -1.95 1.87
N ALA A 271 5.47 -1.27 2.27
CA ALA A 271 6.37 -0.60 1.32
C ALA A 271 7.01 -1.60 0.34
N GLY A 272 7.36 -2.81 0.81
CA GLY A 272 7.88 -3.89 -0.04
C GLY A 272 6.84 -4.45 -1.04
N ASP A 273 5.56 -4.27 -0.75
CA ASP A 273 4.44 -4.63 -1.63
C ASP A 273 3.95 -3.40 -2.44
N GLY A 274 4.74 -2.33 -2.58
CA GLY A 274 4.40 -1.16 -3.37
C GLY A 274 3.29 -0.27 -2.78
N ILE A 275 3.04 -0.37 -1.47
CA ILE A 275 2.02 0.44 -0.79
C ILE A 275 2.70 1.31 0.27
N VAL A 276 2.55 2.62 0.15
CA VAL A 276 3.10 3.59 1.10
C VAL A 276 2.03 3.97 2.12
N ALA A 277 2.26 3.61 3.38
CA ALA A 277 1.41 4.03 4.49
C ALA A 277 2.00 5.28 5.16
N LYS A 278 1.21 6.34 5.29
CA LYS A 278 1.60 7.59 5.96
C LYS A 278 1.69 7.43 7.48
N SER A 279 1.03 6.42 8.05
CA SER A 279 1.07 6.15 9.48
C SER A 279 0.87 4.68 9.82
N GLY A 280 1.44 4.24 10.95
CA GLY A 280 1.17 2.91 11.49
C GLY A 280 -0.29 2.72 11.94
N LYS A 281 -0.98 3.82 12.28
CA LYS A 281 -2.40 3.79 12.64
C LYS A 281 -3.27 3.30 11.47
N ALA A 282 -2.97 3.74 10.24
CA ALA A 282 -3.70 3.30 9.07
C ALA A 282 -3.54 1.79 8.81
N ILE A 283 -2.34 1.24 9.03
CA ILE A 283 -2.08 -0.21 8.90
C ILE A 283 -2.86 -1.00 9.97
N GLU A 284 -2.92 -0.49 11.19
CA GLU A 284 -3.69 -1.13 12.26
C GLU A 284 -5.18 -1.12 11.94
N ALA A 285 -5.73 0.05 11.56
CA ALA A 285 -7.11 0.20 11.14
C ALA A 285 -7.47 -0.74 9.96
N SER A 286 -6.53 -0.97 9.04
CA SER A 286 -6.76 -1.90 7.93
C SER A 286 -7.01 -3.33 8.39
N GLY A 287 -6.41 -3.75 9.52
CA GLY A 287 -6.66 -5.05 10.11
C GLY A 287 -8.06 -5.22 10.72
N ASP A 288 -8.65 -4.13 11.16
CA ASP A 288 -9.99 -4.08 11.76
C ASP A 288 -11.07 -3.65 10.76
N THR A 289 -10.73 -3.47 9.47
CA THR A 289 -11.69 -3.03 8.45
C THR A 289 -12.87 -3.99 8.31
N ASP A 290 -14.08 -3.44 8.45
CA ASP A 290 -15.37 -4.13 8.32
C ASP A 290 -16.05 -3.83 6.98
N VAL A 291 -15.89 -2.60 6.50
CA VAL A 291 -16.54 -2.10 5.27
C VAL A 291 -15.52 -1.46 4.35
N ILE A 292 -15.62 -1.76 3.05
CA ILE A 292 -14.84 -1.09 2.01
C ILE A 292 -15.78 -0.39 1.05
N VAL A 293 -15.51 0.88 0.82
CA VAL A 293 -16.20 1.72 -0.16
C VAL A 293 -15.28 1.88 -1.36
N LEU A 294 -15.73 1.43 -2.54
CA LEU A 294 -15.00 1.48 -3.79
C LEU A 294 -15.66 2.45 -4.76
N ASP A 295 -14.88 3.33 -5.37
CA ASP A 295 -15.37 4.02 -6.58
C ASP A 295 -15.48 3.02 -7.74
N LYS A 296 -16.38 3.29 -8.69
CA LYS A 296 -16.51 2.44 -9.88
C LYS A 296 -15.34 2.68 -10.84
N THR A 297 -15.18 3.94 -11.28
CA THR A 297 -14.31 4.33 -12.38
C THR A 297 -12.84 4.31 -11.96
N GLY A 298 -11.98 3.64 -12.73
CA GLY A 298 -10.55 3.52 -12.41
C GLY A 298 -10.25 2.59 -11.23
N THR A 299 -11.26 2.25 -10.41
CA THR A 299 -11.12 1.38 -9.24
C THR A 299 -11.66 -0.03 -9.50
N VAL A 300 -12.98 -0.19 -9.67
CA VAL A 300 -13.59 -1.50 -10.01
C VAL A 300 -13.44 -1.80 -11.49
N THR A 301 -13.51 -0.76 -12.33
CA THR A 301 -13.35 -0.84 -13.77
C THR A 301 -11.98 -0.30 -14.21
N GLU A 302 -11.61 -0.57 -15.46
CA GLU A 302 -10.37 -0.05 -16.06
C GLU A 302 -10.35 1.48 -16.17
N GLY A 303 -11.51 2.12 -15.94
CA GLY A 303 -11.69 3.57 -16.07
C GLY A 303 -11.68 4.05 -17.51
N ASN A 304 -11.53 3.13 -18.46
CA ASN A 304 -11.53 3.39 -19.88
C ASN A 304 -12.73 2.72 -20.52
N ARG A 305 -13.47 3.47 -21.30
CA ARG A 305 -14.55 2.92 -22.11
C ARG A 305 -13.93 2.26 -23.33
N SER A 306 -14.12 0.97 -23.49
CA SER A 306 -13.66 0.21 -24.66
C SER A 306 -14.82 -0.04 -25.61
N ALA A 307 -14.56 0.02 -26.92
CA ALA A 307 -15.52 -0.31 -27.94
C ALA A 307 -15.88 -1.80 -27.87
N VAL A 308 -17.17 -2.12 -27.91
CA VAL A 308 -17.67 -3.51 -27.81
C VAL A 308 -18.53 -3.91 -29.02
N GLU A 309 -19.16 -2.96 -29.69
CA GLU A 309 -20.11 -3.24 -30.75
C GLU A 309 -20.23 -2.06 -31.72
N PHE A 310 -20.45 -2.39 -33.00
CA PHE A 310 -20.86 -1.44 -34.03
C PHE A 310 -22.32 -1.71 -34.39
N VAL A 311 -23.19 -0.73 -34.20
CA VAL A 311 -24.63 -0.83 -34.47
C VAL A 311 -24.97 -0.01 -35.70
N PRO A 312 -25.33 -0.67 -36.81
CA PRO A 312 -25.70 0.04 -38.05
C PRO A 312 -27.12 0.61 -37.96
N PHE A 313 -27.36 1.69 -38.74
CA PHE A 313 -28.67 2.27 -38.95
C PHE A 313 -29.08 2.11 -40.40
N ASP A 314 -30.39 2.04 -40.63
CA ASP A 314 -30.99 1.95 -41.94
C ASP A 314 -30.45 0.77 -42.79
N ASP A 315 -29.94 1.07 -43.99
CA ASP A 315 -29.42 0.04 -44.91
C ASP A 315 -27.93 -0.25 -44.72
N PHE A 316 -27.22 0.39 -43.77
CA PHE A 316 -25.80 0.19 -43.54
C PHE A 316 -25.57 -1.16 -42.83
N THR A 317 -24.37 -1.68 -42.99
CA THR A 317 -23.93 -2.89 -42.32
C THR A 317 -23.03 -2.60 -41.14
N GLU A 318 -22.82 -3.57 -40.26
CA GLU A 318 -21.86 -3.46 -39.17
C GLU A 318 -20.45 -3.12 -39.70
N ALA A 319 -20.07 -3.69 -40.84
CA ALA A 319 -18.79 -3.43 -41.47
C ALA A 319 -18.67 -1.97 -42.02
N ASP A 320 -19.77 -1.40 -42.50
CA ASP A 320 -19.77 0.01 -42.89
C ASP A 320 -19.51 0.95 -41.73
N VAL A 321 -20.19 0.71 -40.60
CA VAL A 321 -19.98 1.48 -39.36
C VAL A 321 -18.59 1.24 -38.79
N GLY A 322 -18.09 0.00 -38.81
CA GLY A 322 -16.75 -0.34 -38.34
C GLY A 322 -15.65 0.35 -39.12
N MET A 323 -15.75 0.35 -40.48
CA MET A 323 -14.77 1.05 -41.34
C MET A 323 -14.78 2.57 -41.13
N ALA A 324 -15.96 3.17 -41.05
CA ALA A 324 -16.08 4.61 -40.78
C ALA A 324 -15.55 4.97 -39.38
N SER A 325 -15.81 4.08 -38.38
CA SER A 325 -15.30 4.24 -37.04
C SER A 325 -13.78 4.13 -36.99
N PHE A 326 -13.20 3.19 -37.74
CA PHE A 326 -11.75 3.06 -37.88
C PHE A 326 -11.14 4.34 -38.42
N MET A 327 -11.66 4.84 -39.59
CA MET A 327 -11.15 6.04 -40.23
C MET A 327 -11.24 7.28 -39.31
N SER A 328 -12.35 7.43 -38.57
CA SER A 328 -12.55 8.56 -37.65
C SER A 328 -11.75 8.45 -36.35
N SER A 329 -11.10 7.27 -36.09
CA SER A 329 -10.39 7.03 -34.85
C SER A 329 -8.89 6.81 -35.00
N ILE A 330 -8.38 6.64 -36.24
CA ILE A 330 -6.99 6.24 -36.49
C ILE A 330 -5.96 7.24 -35.91
N ASN A 331 -6.28 8.50 -35.86
CA ASN A 331 -5.43 9.54 -35.28
C ASN A 331 -5.94 10.05 -33.92
N ASP A 332 -6.92 9.36 -33.33
CA ASP A 332 -7.45 9.68 -32.00
C ASP A 332 -6.57 9.02 -30.92
N PRO A 333 -5.74 9.79 -30.18
CA PRO A 333 -4.80 9.24 -29.20
C PRO A 333 -5.49 8.76 -27.92
N THR A 334 -6.80 9.00 -27.79
CA THR A 334 -7.56 8.56 -26.61
C THR A 334 -7.63 7.04 -26.54
N LYS A 335 -7.82 6.50 -25.31
CA LYS A 335 -8.00 5.06 -25.13
C LYS A 335 -9.27 4.55 -25.82
N GLU A 336 -10.31 5.37 -25.82
CA GLU A 336 -11.54 5.11 -26.58
C GLU A 336 -11.27 5.00 -28.08
N GLY A 337 -10.51 5.94 -28.65
CA GLY A 337 -10.13 5.94 -30.06
C GLY A 337 -9.36 4.67 -30.44
N ARG A 338 -8.36 4.30 -29.65
CA ARG A 338 -7.57 3.08 -29.86
C ARG A 338 -8.44 1.82 -29.78
N SER A 339 -9.31 1.72 -28.79
CA SER A 339 -10.20 0.56 -28.63
C SER A 339 -11.16 0.38 -29.82
N ILE A 340 -11.57 1.49 -30.47
CA ILE A 340 -12.40 1.45 -31.68
C ILE A 340 -11.61 0.89 -32.86
N VAL A 341 -10.35 1.32 -33.02
CA VAL A 341 -9.45 0.80 -34.06
C VAL A 341 -9.21 -0.69 -33.85
N GLU A 342 -8.86 -1.12 -32.63
CA GLU A 342 -8.63 -2.51 -32.27
C GLU A 342 -9.87 -3.40 -32.53
N LEU A 343 -11.08 -2.91 -32.18
CA LEU A 343 -12.31 -3.64 -32.43
C LEU A 343 -12.56 -3.79 -33.93
N ALA A 344 -12.34 -2.73 -34.72
CA ALA A 344 -12.52 -2.77 -36.17
C ALA A 344 -11.51 -3.73 -36.82
N GLU A 345 -10.23 -3.68 -36.43
CA GLU A 345 -9.20 -4.61 -36.89
C GLU A 345 -9.52 -6.06 -36.55
N SER A 346 -9.96 -6.33 -35.33
CA SER A 346 -10.31 -7.69 -34.87
C SER A 346 -11.47 -8.30 -35.67
N LYS A 347 -12.37 -7.46 -36.21
CA LYS A 347 -13.50 -7.86 -37.07
C LYS A 347 -13.16 -7.79 -38.56
N GLY A 348 -11.96 -7.37 -38.94
CA GLY A 348 -11.55 -7.25 -40.34
C GLY A 348 -12.20 -6.05 -41.07
N PHE A 349 -12.65 -5.03 -40.33
CA PHE A 349 -13.30 -3.82 -40.87
C PHE A 349 -12.30 -2.68 -41.13
N THR A 350 -11.17 -3.02 -41.72
CA THR A 350 -10.15 -2.03 -42.08
C THR A 350 -10.40 -1.47 -43.49
N PRO A 351 -10.30 -0.14 -43.68
CA PRO A 351 -10.46 0.44 -45.01
C PRO A 351 -9.31 0.02 -45.92
N PRO A 352 -9.55 -0.05 -47.24
CA PRO A 352 -8.50 -0.34 -48.24
C PRO A 352 -7.33 0.66 -48.15
N SER A 353 -6.09 0.15 -48.19
CA SER A 353 -4.88 0.97 -48.09
C SER A 353 -4.86 2.23 -48.97
N PRO A 354 -5.37 2.23 -50.22
CA PRO A 354 -5.38 3.42 -51.02
C PRO A 354 -6.29 4.57 -50.54
N LEU A 355 -7.29 4.27 -49.67
CA LEU A 355 -8.15 5.29 -49.04
C LEU A 355 -7.47 5.96 -47.84
N MET A 356 -6.46 5.28 -47.27
CA MET A 356 -5.69 5.78 -46.14
C MET A 356 -4.35 6.41 -46.55
N ASP A 357 -4.15 6.67 -47.88
CA ASP A 357 -2.98 7.39 -48.37
C ASP A 357 -2.99 8.83 -47.82
N GLU A 358 -1.93 9.22 -47.11
CA GLU A 358 -1.77 10.56 -46.53
C GLU A 358 -1.95 11.68 -47.54
N ALA A 359 -1.67 11.43 -48.83
CA ALA A 359 -1.89 12.37 -49.91
C ALA A 359 -3.38 12.72 -50.15
N LEU A 360 -4.32 11.89 -49.63
CA LEU A 360 -5.76 12.11 -49.77
C LEU A 360 -6.38 12.71 -48.49
N VAL A 361 -5.67 12.69 -47.39
CA VAL A 361 -6.13 13.22 -46.09
C VAL A 361 -5.80 14.72 -46.05
N ALA A 362 -6.84 15.56 -46.03
CA ALA A 362 -6.67 16.99 -45.87
C ALA A 362 -6.41 17.37 -44.41
N ARG A 363 -7.11 16.71 -43.50
CA ARG A 363 -7.06 17.05 -42.07
C ARG A 363 -7.54 15.90 -41.20
N TYR A 364 -6.81 15.64 -40.14
CA TYR A 364 -7.32 14.89 -38.97
C TYR A 364 -7.99 15.86 -38.01
N ILE A 365 -9.12 15.46 -37.45
CA ILE A 365 -9.88 16.19 -36.43
C ILE A 365 -9.63 15.47 -35.13
N ASP A 366 -8.78 16.05 -34.29
CA ASP A 366 -8.46 15.48 -32.96
C ASP A 366 -9.64 15.64 -32.01
N PHE A 367 -9.82 14.67 -31.13
CA PHE A 367 -10.83 14.75 -30.08
C PHE A 367 -10.47 15.84 -29.07
N SER A 368 -11.45 16.67 -28.71
CA SER A 368 -11.33 17.56 -27.56
C SER A 368 -12.59 17.48 -26.67
N ALA A 369 -12.44 17.80 -25.39
CA ALA A 369 -13.56 17.88 -24.46
C ALA A 369 -14.60 18.97 -24.85
N GLU A 370 -14.17 20.01 -25.57
CA GLU A 370 -15.01 21.10 -26.05
C GLU A 370 -15.82 20.70 -27.28
N THR A 371 -15.16 20.10 -28.27
CA THR A 371 -15.81 19.71 -29.54
C THR A 371 -16.59 18.40 -29.41
N ARG A 372 -16.12 17.44 -28.57
CA ARG A 372 -16.72 16.14 -28.29
C ARG A 372 -16.95 15.24 -29.50
N TYR A 373 -16.12 15.44 -30.56
CA TYR A 373 -16.06 14.57 -31.74
C TYR A 373 -14.63 14.52 -32.30
N SER A 374 -14.34 13.46 -33.05
CA SER A 374 -13.10 13.28 -33.78
C SER A 374 -13.41 12.74 -35.19
N GLY A 375 -12.43 12.83 -36.10
CA GLY A 375 -12.68 12.37 -37.45
C GLY A 375 -11.57 12.65 -38.46
N ILE A 376 -11.91 12.48 -39.74
CA ILE A 376 -11.02 12.69 -40.86
C ILE A 376 -11.77 13.46 -41.96
N GLU A 377 -11.09 14.43 -42.55
CA GLU A 377 -11.56 15.15 -43.76
C GLU A 377 -10.68 14.78 -44.93
N PHE A 378 -11.31 14.44 -46.05
CA PHE A 378 -10.64 14.15 -47.32
C PHE A 378 -10.84 15.31 -48.26
N VAL A 379 -9.74 15.78 -48.91
CA VAL A 379 -9.79 16.76 -50.01
C VAL A 379 -9.19 16.12 -51.24
N TRP A 380 -10.06 15.95 -52.24
CA TRP A 380 -9.66 15.37 -53.49
C TRP A 380 -8.96 16.42 -54.38
N SER A 381 -7.69 16.19 -54.76
CA SER A 381 -7.05 17.06 -55.74
C SER A 381 -7.75 16.94 -57.11
N ARG A 382 -8.04 18.05 -57.77
CA ARG A 382 -8.74 18.11 -59.07
C ARG A 382 -8.02 17.42 -60.23
N LYS A 383 -6.82 16.90 -60.08
CA LYS A 383 -6.10 16.10 -61.08
C LYS A 383 -5.61 14.80 -60.47
N PRO A 384 -6.23 13.68 -60.80
CA PRO A 384 -5.69 12.38 -60.47
C PRO A 384 -4.46 12.13 -61.35
N TYR A 385 -3.25 12.44 -60.85
CA TYR A 385 -2.04 11.89 -61.44
C TYR A 385 -1.98 10.38 -61.13
N GLY A 386 -2.29 9.56 -62.13
CA GLY A 386 -1.80 8.19 -62.17
C GLY A 386 -2.48 7.15 -61.28
N VAL A 387 -3.58 7.44 -60.62
CA VAL A 387 -4.30 6.43 -59.82
C VAL A 387 -5.28 5.67 -60.72
N ARG A 388 -4.98 4.40 -60.99
CA ARG A 388 -5.90 3.46 -61.65
C ARG A 388 -7.26 3.57 -60.99
N SER A 389 -8.34 3.54 -61.83
CA SER A 389 -9.73 3.55 -61.38
C SER A 389 -9.90 2.59 -60.21
N PHE A 390 -10.31 3.10 -59.05
CA PHE A 390 -10.71 2.24 -57.95
C PHE A 390 -11.89 1.40 -58.44
N GLN A 391 -11.73 0.07 -58.49
CA GLN A 391 -12.87 -0.80 -58.68
C GLN A 391 -13.80 -0.62 -57.48
N ARG A 392 -15.10 -0.43 -57.72
CA ARG A 392 -16.10 -0.46 -56.65
C ARG A 392 -15.91 -1.72 -55.86
N LEU A 393 -15.79 -1.57 -54.56
CA LEU A 393 -15.67 -2.70 -53.66
C LEU A 393 -17.00 -3.50 -53.66
N THR A 394 -16.86 -4.78 -53.69
CA THR A 394 -17.96 -5.71 -53.44
C THR A 394 -17.57 -6.50 -52.17
N GLY A 395 -18.27 -6.30 -51.05
CA GLY A 395 -17.98 -6.98 -49.81
C GLY A 395 -18.26 -6.15 -48.57
N PRO A 396 -17.75 -6.57 -47.42
CA PRO A 396 -17.99 -5.88 -46.14
C PRO A 396 -17.54 -4.41 -46.19
N GLY A 397 -18.41 -3.48 -45.80
CA GLY A 397 -18.12 -2.01 -45.80
C GLY A 397 -18.21 -1.34 -47.19
N GLU A 398 -18.76 -2.04 -48.18
CA GLU A 398 -18.81 -1.51 -49.56
C GLU A 398 -19.56 -0.19 -49.71
N ARG A 399 -20.58 0.02 -48.88
CA ARG A 399 -21.44 1.23 -49.02
C ARG A 399 -20.68 2.52 -48.60
N VAL A 400 -19.99 2.48 -47.48
CA VAL A 400 -19.20 3.63 -47.01
C VAL A 400 -18.05 3.91 -47.97
N VAL A 401 -17.34 2.88 -48.40
CA VAL A 401 -16.22 3.04 -49.34
C VAL A 401 -16.72 3.57 -50.69
N ASN A 402 -17.75 2.98 -51.25
CA ASN A 402 -18.33 3.41 -52.55
C ASN A 402 -18.89 4.87 -52.44
N ARG A 403 -19.49 5.21 -51.29
CA ARG A 403 -19.93 6.59 -51.01
C ARG A 403 -18.77 7.60 -51.03
N LEU A 404 -17.66 7.27 -50.41
CA LEU A 404 -16.46 8.09 -50.43
C LEU A 404 -15.87 8.21 -51.85
N LEU A 405 -15.90 7.13 -52.62
CA LEU A 405 -15.46 7.13 -54.02
C LEU A 405 -16.38 7.98 -54.92
N GLU A 406 -17.70 7.94 -54.74
CA GLU A 406 -18.66 8.79 -55.45
C GLU A 406 -18.43 10.28 -55.16
N LEU A 407 -18.20 10.65 -53.89
CA LEU A 407 -17.85 12.01 -53.50
C LEU A 407 -16.55 12.45 -54.14
N ARG A 408 -15.56 11.58 -54.22
CA ARG A 408 -14.31 11.82 -54.94
C ARG A 408 -14.52 12.06 -56.42
N GLU A 409 -15.33 11.24 -57.10
CA GLU A 409 -15.64 11.40 -58.52
C GLU A 409 -16.33 12.74 -58.81
N ARG A 410 -17.14 13.25 -57.87
CA ARG A 410 -17.81 14.56 -57.95
C ARG A 410 -16.90 15.71 -57.53
N GLY A 411 -15.71 15.45 -56.98
CA GLY A 411 -14.82 16.45 -56.42
C GLY A 411 -15.37 17.16 -55.18
N GLU A 412 -16.30 16.55 -54.50
CA GLU A 412 -16.89 17.02 -53.25
C GLU A 412 -16.07 16.56 -52.06
N PRO A 413 -15.84 17.41 -51.04
CA PRO A 413 -15.11 16.98 -49.83
C PRO A 413 -15.88 15.89 -49.09
N ALA A 414 -15.15 14.92 -48.51
CA ALA A 414 -15.74 13.91 -47.68
C ALA A 414 -15.24 14.06 -46.24
N ARG A 415 -16.14 13.90 -45.29
CA ARG A 415 -15.85 13.93 -43.86
C ARG A 415 -16.45 12.72 -43.19
N VAL A 416 -15.61 12.01 -42.40
CA VAL A 416 -16.05 10.87 -41.55
C VAL A 416 -15.80 11.27 -40.14
N ILE A 417 -16.85 11.29 -39.30
CA ILE A 417 -16.78 11.73 -37.92
C ILE A 417 -17.42 10.72 -37.00
N LYS A 418 -16.93 10.68 -35.74
CA LYS A 418 -17.59 10.05 -34.61
C LYS A 418 -17.64 11.01 -33.43
N GLY A 419 -18.67 10.94 -32.63
CA GLY A 419 -18.78 11.80 -31.45
C GLY A 419 -20.02 11.61 -30.62
N SER A 420 -20.20 12.47 -29.64
CA SER A 420 -21.38 12.44 -28.77
C SER A 420 -22.67 12.62 -29.56
N VAL A 421 -23.75 11.99 -29.10
CA VAL A 421 -25.03 11.95 -29.80
C VAL A 421 -25.54 13.37 -30.16
N ASP A 422 -25.51 14.28 -29.19
CA ASP A 422 -25.97 15.65 -29.35
C ASP A 422 -25.17 16.43 -30.37
N VAL A 423 -23.85 16.24 -30.40
CA VAL A 423 -22.95 16.96 -31.34
C VAL A 423 -23.11 16.41 -32.76
N VAL A 424 -23.09 15.11 -32.95
CA VAL A 424 -23.20 14.50 -34.27
C VAL A 424 -24.57 14.76 -34.90
N LEU A 425 -25.68 14.71 -34.11
CA LEU A 425 -27.02 15.06 -34.59
C LEU A 425 -27.16 16.55 -34.96
N GLY A 426 -26.33 17.41 -34.40
CA GLY A 426 -26.21 18.82 -34.81
C GLY A 426 -25.50 19.02 -36.16
N MET A 427 -24.69 18.04 -36.60
CA MET A 427 -23.85 18.10 -37.80
C MET A 427 -24.36 17.22 -38.95
N ALA A 428 -25.02 16.11 -38.63
CA ALA A 428 -25.51 15.10 -39.56
C ALA A 428 -26.93 14.66 -39.19
N ARG A 429 -27.71 14.25 -40.20
CA ARG A 429 -29.11 13.83 -40.00
C ARG A 429 -29.27 12.33 -40.22
N PRO A 430 -29.95 11.60 -39.32
CA PRO A 430 -30.35 10.24 -39.57
C PRO A 430 -31.54 10.19 -40.54
N ARG A 431 -31.64 9.13 -41.34
CA ARG A 431 -32.82 8.91 -42.21
C ARG A 431 -34.09 8.61 -41.36
N ASP A 432 -33.95 7.80 -40.34
CA ASP A 432 -35.01 7.55 -39.36
C ASP A 432 -34.57 8.04 -37.95
N PRO A 433 -34.94 9.25 -37.52
CA PRO A 433 -34.63 9.77 -36.21
C PRO A 433 -35.18 8.92 -35.05
N GLY A 434 -36.35 8.27 -35.26
CA GLY A 434 -36.99 7.45 -34.24
C GLY A 434 -36.23 6.16 -33.99
N ASN A 435 -35.61 5.58 -35.00
CA ASN A 435 -34.75 4.40 -34.85
C ASN A 435 -33.48 4.73 -34.07
N VAL A 436 -32.82 5.82 -34.43
CA VAL A 436 -31.60 6.28 -33.73
C VAL A 436 -31.88 6.55 -32.26
N GLU A 437 -32.97 7.28 -31.96
CA GLU A 437 -33.33 7.64 -30.59
C GLU A 437 -33.66 6.38 -29.73
N ARG A 438 -34.33 5.38 -30.30
CA ARG A 438 -34.60 4.09 -29.61
C ARG A 438 -33.32 3.34 -29.34
N ALA A 439 -32.43 3.20 -30.32
CA ALA A 439 -31.17 2.50 -30.19
C ALA A 439 -30.24 3.19 -29.17
N VAL A 440 -30.12 4.50 -29.20
CA VAL A 440 -29.38 5.29 -28.22
C VAL A 440 -29.93 5.11 -26.81
N ARG A 441 -31.27 5.14 -26.65
CA ARG A 441 -31.89 4.88 -25.34
C ARG A 441 -31.63 3.46 -24.84
N GLU A 442 -31.73 2.47 -25.70
CA GLU A 442 -31.50 1.08 -25.36
C GLU A 442 -30.05 0.87 -24.86
N VAL A 443 -29.05 1.34 -25.63
CA VAL A 443 -27.63 1.27 -25.27
C VAL A 443 -27.36 2.01 -23.96
N SER A 444 -27.89 3.22 -23.82
CA SER A 444 -27.73 4.05 -22.58
C SER A 444 -28.41 3.40 -21.36
N SER A 445 -29.55 2.71 -21.55
CA SER A 445 -30.23 2.01 -20.47
C SER A 445 -29.45 0.82 -19.93
N ARG A 446 -28.62 0.20 -20.76
CA ARG A 446 -27.67 -0.87 -20.40
C ARG A 446 -26.36 -0.30 -19.78
N GLY A 447 -26.25 1.04 -19.68
CA GLY A 447 -25.10 1.71 -19.11
C GLY A 447 -23.89 1.80 -19.99
N MET A 448 -24.07 1.57 -21.24
CA MET A 448 -23.06 1.75 -22.23
C MET A 448 -23.15 3.16 -22.84
N THR A 449 -22.06 3.65 -23.40
CA THR A 449 -21.98 4.99 -24.01
C THR A 449 -22.06 4.86 -25.53
N PRO A 450 -23.11 5.38 -26.18
CA PRO A 450 -23.17 5.44 -27.63
C PRO A 450 -22.39 6.63 -28.17
N LEU A 451 -21.56 6.41 -29.20
CA LEU A 451 -20.97 7.45 -30.04
C LEU A 451 -21.56 7.29 -31.44
N LEU A 452 -22.20 8.33 -31.96
CA LEU A 452 -22.69 8.31 -33.35
C LEU A 452 -21.56 8.45 -34.36
N VAL A 453 -21.73 7.77 -35.48
CA VAL A 453 -20.82 7.78 -36.61
C VAL A 453 -21.56 8.36 -37.82
N ALA A 454 -20.94 9.31 -38.50
CA ALA A 454 -21.53 9.95 -39.68
C ALA A 454 -20.52 10.10 -40.82
N VAL A 455 -21.04 10.04 -42.04
CA VAL A 455 -20.32 10.34 -43.28
C VAL A 455 -21.01 11.54 -43.92
N ASN A 456 -20.30 12.66 -43.99
CA ASN A 456 -20.84 13.97 -44.31
C ASN A 456 -22.07 14.32 -43.45
N ASP A 457 -23.24 14.50 -44.11
CA ASP A 457 -24.47 14.92 -43.46
C ASP A 457 -25.38 13.73 -43.03
N GLU A 458 -24.90 12.49 -43.17
CA GLU A 458 -25.69 11.29 -42.91
C GLU A 458 -25.13 10.47 -41.71
N VAL A 459 -25.98 10.22 -40.71
CA VAL A 459 -25.66 9.30 -39.61
C VAL A 459 -25.85 7.86 -40.08
N ILE A 460 -24.78 7.05 -40.02
CA ILE A 460 -24.75 5.68 -40.56
C ILE A 460 -24.87 4.60 -39.49
N GLY A 461 -24.60 4.96 -38.26
CA GLY A 461 -24.61 4.00 -37.14
C GLY A 461 -24.03 4.59 -35.87
N MET A 462 -23.75 3.72 -34.92
CA MET A 462 -23.07 4.09 -33.66
C MET A 462 -22.04 3.06 -33.23
N VAL A 463 -21.02 3.53 -32.51
CA VAL A 463 -20.11 2.69 -31.72
C VAL A 463 -20.61 2.64 -30.29
N VAL A 464 -20.67 1.47 -29.73
CA VAL A 464 -21.04 1.24 -28.32
C VAL A 464 -19.79 1.07 -27.50
N LEU A 465 -19.60 1.94 -26.54
CA LEU A 465 -18.50 1.86 -25.57
C LEU A 465 -19.00 1.29 -24.23
N LYS A 466 -18.25 0.35 -23.67
CA LYS A 466 -18.51 -0.23 -22.33
C LYS A 466 -17.28 -0.04 -21.44
N ASP A 467 -17.51 0.37 -20.19
CA ASP A 467 -16.50 0.33 -19.14
C ASP A 467 -16.43 -1.09 -18.59
N ARG A 468 -15.26 -1.72 -18.67
CA ARG A 468 -15.07 -3.13 -18.29
C ARG A 468 -14.54 -3.25 -16.87
N PRO A 469 -15.03 -4.20 -16.05
CA PRO A 469 -14.39 -4.54 -14.80
C PRO A 469 -12.95 -4.99 -15.01
N LYS A 470 -12.06 -4.63 -14.09
CA LYS A 470 -10.66 -5.06 -14.15
C LYS A 470 -10.55 -6.59 -14.12
N PRO A 471 -9.60 -7.18 -14.88
CA PRO A 471 -9.40 -8.63 -14.89
C PRO A 471 -9.17 -9.19 -13.48
N GLY A 472 -9.87 -10.26 -13.12
CA GLY A 472 -9.73 -10.92 -11.82
C GLY A 472 -10.31 -10.16 -10.62
N ILE A 473 -11.01 -9.02 -10.82
CA ILE A 473 -11.56 -8.21 -9.72
C ILE A 473 -12.61 -8.99 -8.92
N ARG A 474 -13.42 -9.83 -9.58
CA ARG A 474 -14.46 -10.61 -8.94
C ARG A 474 -13.92 -11.60 -7.91
N GLU A 475 -12.88 -12.32 -8.28
CA GLU A 475 -12.21 -13.30 -7.42
C GLU A 475 -11.59 -12.58 -6.21
N ARG A 476 -10.93 -11.49 -6.45
CA ARG A 476 -10.28 -10.69 -5.41
C ARG A 476 -11.27 -10.05 -4.43
N LEU A 477 -12.38 -9.49 -4.93
CA LEU A 477 -13.44 -8.98 -4.06
C LEU A 477 -14.17 -10.13 -3.32
N GLY A 478 -14.24 -11.32 -3.92
CA GLY A 478 -14.72 -12.54 -3.28
C GLY A 478 -13.88 -12.93 -2.06
N GLU A 479 -12.54 -12.76 -2.12
CA GLU A 479 -11.64 -12.99 -0.97
C GLU A 479 -11.97 -12.03 0.19
N LEU A 480 -12.19 -10.75 -0.08
CA LEU A 480 -12.60 -9.77 0.94
C LEU A 480 -13.92 -10.15 1.60
N SER A 481 -14.92 -10.52 0.79
CA SER A 481 -16.21 -10.97 1.31
C SER A 481 -16.06 -12.24 2.16
N GLY A 482 -15.16 -13.15 1.78
CA GLY A 482 -14.79 -14.35 2.55
C GLY A 482 -14.14 -14.04 3.90
N MET A 483 -13.52 -12.87 4.04
CA MET A 483 -12.99 -12.36 5.31
C MET A 483 -14.06 -11.67 6.18
N GLY A 484 -15.32 -11.63 5.74
CA GLY A 484 -16.42 -10.97 6.44
C GLY A 484 -16.52 -9.47 6.17
N ILE A 485 -15.84 -8.94 5.15
CA ILE A 485 -15.82 -7.51 4.83
C ILE A 485 -16.98 -7.19 3.89
N LYS A 486 -17.75 -6.17 4.23
CA LYS A 486 -18.82 -5.63 3.39
C LYS A 486 -18.21 -4.73 2.31
N ILE A 487 -18.57 -4.97 1.06
CA ILE A 487 -18.12 -4.17 -0.08
C ILE A 487 -19.27 -3.33 -0.58
N VAL A 488 -19.06 -2.01 -0.69
CA VAL A 488 -20.01 -1.04 -1.21
C VAL A 488 -19.40 -0.34 -2.42
N MET A 489 -20.03 -0.46 -3.59
CA MET A 489 -19.63 0.30 -4.76
C MET A 489 -20.42 1.60 -4.85
N ILE A 490 -19.73 2.72 -5.06
CA ILE A 490 -20.34 4.04 -5.24
C ILE A 490 -20.04 4.56 -6.63
N THR A 491 -21.04 5.11 -7.31
CA THR A 491 -20.89 5.66 -8.66
C THR A 491 -21.91 6.72 -8.98
N GLY A 492 -21.52 7.71 -9.80
CA GLY A 492 -22.44 8.69 -10.39
C GLY A 492 -23.35 8.13 -11.48
N ASP A 493 -23.14 6.88 -11.93
CA ASP A 493 -23.92 6.24 -12.98
C ASP A 493 -25.38 6.03 -12.59
N ASN A 494 -26.21 5.75 -13.60
CA ASN A 494 -27.59 5.34 -13.36
C ASN A 494 -27.66 3.96 -12.67
N PRO A 495 -28.78 3.65 -11.96
CA PRO A 495 -28.88 2.42 -11.18
C PRO A 495 -28.77 1.11 -11.98
N LEU A 496 -29.14 1.11 -13.27
CA LEU A 496 -29.09 -0.10 -14.11
C LEU A 496 -27.64 -0.44 -14.46
N THR A 497 -26.88 0.58 -14.89
CA THR A 497 -25.44 0.44 -15.17
C THR A 497 -24.67 0.01 -13.93
N ALA A 498 -24.92 0.71 -12.82
CA ALA A 498 -24.25 0.44 -11.57
C ALA A 498 -24.47 -1.00 -11.10
N ARG A 499 -25.71 -1.50 -11.20
CA ARG A 499 -26.05 -2.89 -10.84
C ARG A 499 -25.39 -3.90 -11.78
N ALA A 500 -25.41 -3.66 -13.10
CA ALA A 500 -24.79 -4.58 -14.07
C ALA A 500 -23.28 -4.77 -13.79
N ILE A 501 -22.55 -3.67 -13.56
CA ILE A 501 -21.12 -3.70 -13.26
C ILE A 501 -20.86 -4.36 -11.88
N ALA A 502 -21.68 -4.04 -10.88
CA ALA A 502 -21.56 -4.63 -9.55
C ALA A 502 -21.79 -6.16 -9.57
N GLU A 503 -22.76 -6.62 -10.34
CA GLU A 503 -23.08 -8.05 -10.52
C GLU A 503 -21.92 -8.77 -11.23
N GLU A 504 -21.35 -8.16 -12.27
CA GLU A 504 -20.16 -8.65 -12.98
C GLU A 504 -18.95 -8.72 -12.03
N ALA A 505 -18.75 -7.72 -11.16
CA ALA A 505 -17.69 -7.66 -10.16
C ALA A 505 -17.99 -8.49 -8.87
N GLY A 506 -19.18 -9.04 -8.71
CA GLY A 506 -19.58 -9.79 -7.51
C GLY A 506 -19.92 -8.94 -6.29
N ILE A 507 -20.23 -7.65 -6.47
CA ILE A 507 -20.57 -6.68 -5.41
C ILE A 507 -22.09 -6.67 -5.19
N ARG A 508 -22.53 -6.77 -3.92
CA ARG A 508 -23.96 -6.79 -3.56
C ARG A 508 -24.54 -5.42 -3.21
N SER A 509 -23.73 -4.53 -2.65
CA SER A 509 -24.18 -3.19 -2.21
C SER A 509 -23.73 -2.12 -3.19
N VAL A 510 -24.67 -1.35 -3.73
CA VAL A 510 -24.41 -0.31 -4.72
C VAL A 510 -25.16 0.96 -4.38
N ILE A 511 -24.46 2.08 -4.41
CA ILE A 511 -25.01 3.42 -4.34
C ILE A 511 -24.82 4.09 -5.70
N ALA A 512 -25.91 4.26 -6.45
CA ALA A 512 -25.93 4.84 -7.78
C ALA A 512 -26.37 6.31 -7.74
N ARG A 513 -26.06 7.10 -8.81
CA ARG A 513 -26.32 8.54 -8.90
C ARG A 513 -25.68 9.34 -7.76
N ALA A 514 -24.62 8.82 -7.19
CA ALA A 514 -23.90 9.44 -6.09
C ALA A 514 -23.18 10.71 -6.52
N ARG A 515 -23.30 11.75 -5.71
CA ARG A 515 -22.47 12.95 -5.78
C ARG A 515 -21.24 12.79 -4.87
N PRO A 516 -20.25 13.67 -4.96
CA PRO A 516 -19.08 13.60 -4.06
C PRO A 516 -19.47 13.62 -2.56
N GLU A 517 -20.50 14.39 -2.20
CA GLU A 517 -21.00 14.50 -0.82
C GLU A 517 -21.63 13.18 -0.34
N ASP A 518 -22.23 12.41 -1.23
CA ASP A 518 -22.85 11.12 -0.90
C ASP A 518 -21.78 10.06 -0.61
N LYS A 519 -20.58 10.16 -1.22
CA LYS A 519 -19.43 9.31 -0.89
C LYS A 519 -18.96 9.55 0.55
N LEU A 520 -18.83 10.81 0.96
CA LEU A 520 -18.49 11.18 2.33
C LEU A 520 -19.55 10.69 3.31
N ARG A 521 -20.82 10.92 3.00
CA ARG A 521 -21.95 10.51 3.84
C ARG A 521 -21.99 9.00 4.05
N ALA A 522 -21.76 8.20 3.02
CA ALA A 522 -21.71 6.74 3.13
C ALA A 522 -20.62 6.26 4.10
N VAL A 523 -19.47 6.94 4.12
CA VAL A 523 -18.39 6.65 5.09
C VAL A 523 -18.85 7.02 6.51
N GLU A 524 -19.47 8.19 6.69
CA GLU A 524 -19.93 8.66 8.00
C GLU A 524 -21.04 7.78 8.58
N GLU A 525 -21.97 7.33 7.75
CA GLU A 525 -23.06 6.43 8.15
C GLU A 525 -22.52 5.08 8.63
N GLU A 526 -21.58 4.48 7.91
CA GLU A 526 -20.95 3.21 8.33
C GLU A 526 -20.12 3.39 9.61
N GLN A 527 -19.37 4.50 9.74
CA GLN A 527 -18.63 4.82 10.97
C GLN A 527 -19.57 5.06 12.17
N ALA A 528 -20.72 5.69 11.96
CA ALA A 528 -21.73 5.90 13.00
C ALA A 528 -22.33 4.57 13.53
N LEU A 529 -22.32 3.52 12.72
CA LEU A 529 -22.68 2.15 13.11
C LEU A 529 -21.56 1.43 13.89
N GLY A 530 -20.39 2.06 14.04
CA GLY A 530 -19.23 1.50 14.72
C GLY A 530 -18.31 0.68 13.82
N HIS A 531 -18.51 0.72 12.50
CA HIS A 531 -17.65 0.02 11.54
C HIS A 531 -16.36 0.79 11.27
N VAL A 532 -15.26 0.06 11.06
CA VAL A 532 -14.01 0.57 10.52
C VAL A 532 -14.10 0.57 8.99
N VAL A 533 -14.00 1.76 8.40
CA VAL A 533 -14.29 1.96 6.98
C VAL A 533 -13.03 2.21 6.16
N GLY A 534 -12.81 1.39 5.14
CA GLY A 534 -11.82 1.57 4.09
C GLY A 534 -12.43 2.26 2.87
N VAL A 535 -11.72 3.20 2.27
CA VAL A 535 -12.09 3.84 0.98
C VAL A 535 -10.95 3.68 -0.01
N VAL A 536 -11.28 3.33 -1.24
CA VAL A 536 -10.34 3.28 -2.36
C VAL A 536 -10.86 4.20 -3.47
N GLY A 537 -10.01 5.10 -3.93
CA GLY A 537 -10.37 6.06 -4.97
C GLY A 537 -9.16 6.72 -5.61
N ASP A 538 -9.35 7.35 -6.78
CA ASP A 538 -8.31 8.03 -7.56
C ASP A 538 -8.64 9.49 -7.90
N GLY A 539 -9.92 9.89 -7.80
CA GLY A 539 -10.41 11.19 -8.20
C GLY A 539 -10.35 12.27 -7.11
N THR A 540 -10.35 13.53 -7.53
CA THR A 540 -10.52 14.69 -6.62
C THR A 540 -11.85 14.59 -5.86
N ASN A 541 -12.87 13.98 -6.48
CA ASN A 541 -14.18 13.76 -5.88
C ASN A 541 -14.17 12.76 -4.71
N ASP A 542 -13.10 11.96 -4.61
CA ASP A 542 -12.92 10.96 -3.55
C ASP A 542 -12.15 11.53 -2.35
N ALA A 543 -11.45 12.65 -2.52
CA ALA A 543 -10.59 13.22 -1.50
C ALA A 543 -11.28 13.44 -0.13
N PRO A 544 -12.52 13.97 -0.04
CA PRO A 544 -13.20 14.09 1.25
C PRO A 544 -13.48 12.73 1.93
N ALA A 545 -13.90 11.72 1.14
CA ALA A 545 -14.15 10.37 1.65
C ALA A 545 -12.86 9.66 2.06
N LEU A 546 -11.77 9.81 1.27
CA LEU A 546 -10.44 9.29 1.59
C LEU A 546 -9.87 9.88 2.89
N ALA A 547 -10.06 11.19 3.10
CA ALA A 547 -9.61 11.87 4.32
C ALA A 547 -10.39 11.44 5.56
N LYS A 548 -11.69 11.16 5.41
CA LYS A 548 -12.58 10.78 6.51
C LYS A 548 -12.44 9.31 6.90
N ALA A 549 -12.12 8.45 5.94
CA ALA A 549 -12.00 7.01 6.15
C ALA A 549 -10.91 6.64 7.16
N ASP A 550 -11.12 5.55 7.90
CA ASP A 550 -10.10 4.96 8.76
C ASP A 550 -8.91 4.45 7.94
N VAL A 551 -9.19 3.91 6.74
CA VAL A 551 -8.22 3.48 5.75
C VAL A 551 -8.55 4.11 4.40
N GLY A 552 -7.86 5.17 4.03
CA GLY A 552 -7.97 5.81 2.72
C GLY A 552 -6.79 5.36 1.83
N LEU A 553 -7.07 4.61 0.76
CA LEU A 553 -6.08 4.15 -0.22
C LEU A 553 -6.28 4.91 -1.53
N ALA A 554 -5.36 5.82 -1.84
CA ALA A 554 -5.33 6.51 -3.12
C ALA A 554 -4.48 5.75 -4.13
N MET A 555 -4.88 5.79 -5.40
CA MET A 555 -4.09 5.26 -6.51
C MET A 555 -2.97 6.23 -6.88
N ASN A 556 -1.83 5.72 -7.35
CA ASN A 556 -0.75 6.57 -7.84
C ASN A 556 -1.16 7.34 -9.13
N SER A 557 -1.98 6.73 -9.97
CA SER A 557 -2.61 7.41 -11.12
C SER A 557 -3.60 8.50 -10.71
N GLY A 558 -3.99 8.55 -9.45
CA GLY A 558 -4.97 9.49 -8.92
C GLY A 558 -4.45 10.91 -8.78
N THR A 559 -5.40 11.85 -8.59
CA THR A 559 -5.11 13.27 -8.44
C THR A 559 -4.27 13.58 -7.21
N ALA A 560 -3.52 14.68 -7.22
CA ALA A 560 -2.75 15.13 -6.06
C ALA A 560 -3.64 15.30 -4.81
N ALA A 561 -4.85 15.84 -4.98
CA ALA A 561 -5.81 16.00 -3.89
C ALA A 561 -6.22 14.67 -3.25
N ALA A 562 -6.47 13.63 -4.05
CA ALA A 562 -6.77 12.29 -3.55
C ALA A 562 -5.58 11.70 -2.79
N LYS A 563 -4.38 11.81 -3.36
CA LYS A 563 -3.14 11.33 -2.72
C LYS A 563 -2.85 12.05 -1.41
N ASP A 564 -3.05 13.37 -1.33
CA ASP A 564 -2.82 14.13 -0.10
C ASP A 564 -3.84 13.80 0.99
N ALA A 565 -5.09 13.59 0.63
CA ALA A 565 -6.19 13.24 1.52
C ALA A 565 -6.07 11.82 2.11
N ALA A 566 -5.61 10.86 1.31
CA ALA A 566 -5.49 9.46 1.71
C ALA A 566 -4.38 9.25 2.77
N ASN A 567 -4.55 8.24 3.61
CA ASN A 567 -3.52 7.82 4.57
C ASN A 567 -2.63 6.67 4.07
N MET A 568 -2.93 6.14 2.88
CA MET A 568 -2.11 5.19 2.14
C MET A 568 -2.13 5.50 0.64
N ILE A 569 -1.04 5.16 -0.06
CA ILE A 569 -0.90 5.33 -1.51
C ILE A 569 -0.48 3.99 -2.11
N ASP A 570 -1.21 3.52 -3.11
CA ASP A 570 -0.84 2.37 -3.92
C ASP A 570 -0.04 2.83 -5.14
N LEU A 571 1.21 2.39 -5.24
CA LEU A 571 2.14 2.79 -6.30
C LEU A 571 1.82 2.14 -7.65
N GLU A 572 1.16 0.99 -7.65
CA GLU A 572 0.82 0.24 -8.86
C GLU A 572 -0.58 0.55 -9.40
N SER A 573 -1.32 1.44 -8.72
CA SER A 573 -2.69 1.82 -9.11
C SER A 573 -3.64 0.64 -9.31
N ASP A 574 -3.43 -0.44 -8.54
CA ASP A 574 -4.31 -1.62 -8.52
C ASP A 574 -5.20 -1.60 -7.27
N PRO A 575 -6.49 -1.24 -7.38
CA PRO A 575 -7.38 -1.14 -6.22
C PRO A 575 -7.57 -2.47 -5.49
N SER A 576 -7.29 -3.60 -6.12
CA SER A 576 -7.32 -4.91 -5.46
C SER A 576 -6.25 -5.05 -4.38
N ARG A 577 -5.23 -4.19 -4.37
CA ARG A 577 -4.19 -4.17 -3.35
C ARG A 577 -4.69 -3.78 -1.97
N ILE A 578 -5.90 -3.19 -1.85
CA ILE A 578 -6.57 -3.05 -0.56
C ILE A 578 -6.69 -4.39 0.17
N ILE A 579 -6.84 -5.51 -0.56
CA ILE A 579 -6.83 -6.86 0.01
C ILE A 579 -5.51 -7.12 0.73
N ARG A 580 -4.40 -6.76 0.08
CA ARG A 580 -3.07 -6.94 0.64
C ARG A 580 -2.85 -6.07 1.86
N VAL A 581 -3.33 -4.82 1.83
CA VAL A 581 -3.33 -3.90 2.97
C VAL A 581 -4.05 -4.54 4.17
N ILE A 582 -5.26 -5.06 3.95
CA ILE A 582 -6.07 -5.69 4.99
C ILE A 582 -5.42 -6.98 5.51
N GLN A 583 -4.93 -7.83 4.62
CA GLN A 583 -4.22 -9.06 5.02
C GLN A 583 -3.01 -8.76 5.90
N LEU A 584 -2.20 -7.75 5.53
CA LEU A 584 -1.05 -7.32 6.31
C LEU A 584 -1.47 -6.67 7.63
N GLY A 585 -2.53 -5.85 7.65
CA GLY A 585 -3.12 -5.32 8.88
C GLY A 585 -3.58 -6.42 9.82
N LYS A 586 -4.36 -7.38 9.33
CA LYS A 586 -4.79 -8.56 10.11
C LYS A 586 -3.61 -9.41 10.61
N GLN A 587 -2.58 -9.57 9.79
CA GLN A 587 -1.36 -10.26 10.20
C GLN A 587 -0.60 -9.49 11.29
N LEU A 588 -0.56 -8.16 11.22
CA LEU A 588 0.06 -7.30 12.23
C LEU A 588 -0.65 -7.45 13.58
N LEU A 589 -1.98 -7.34 13.59
CA LEU A 589 -2.81 -7.52 14.80
C LEU A 589 -2.65 -8.92 15.37
N THR A 590 -2.66 -9.96 14.51
CA THR A 590 -2.42 -11.35 14.91
C THR A 590 -1.05 -11.53 15.54
N THR A 591 -0.01 -10.95 14.94
CA THR A 591 1.37 -11.03 15.43
C THR A 591 1.49 -10.40 16.81
N ARG A 592 0.90 -9.21 16.99
CA ARG A 592 0.85 -8.50 18.27
C ARG A 592 0.13 -9.35 19.32
N GLY A 593 -1.06 -9.86 19.01
CA GLY A 593 -1.83 -10.74 19.90
C GLY A 593 -1.07 -12.01 20.25
N SER A 594 -0.40 -12.65 19.30
CA SER A 594 0.41 -13.87 19.52
C SER A 594 1.59 -13.62 20.47
N ILE A 595 2.34 -12.55 20.24
CA ILE A 595 3.50 -12.20 21.09
C ILE A 595 3.03 -11.77 22.48
N THR A 596 1.91 -11.03 22.59
CA THR A 596 1.32 -10.65 23.88
C THR A 596 0.89 -11.90 24.68
N THR A 597 0.18 -12.84 24.02
CA THR A 597 -0.26 -14.10 24.64
C THR A 597 0.94 -14.93 25.11
N PHE A 598 1.97 -15.04 24.28
CA PHE A 598 3.21 -15.73 24.62
C PHE A 598 3.90 -15.06 25.82
N SER A 599 4.05 -13.72 25.79
CA SER A 599 4.72 -12.97 26.86
C SER A 599 4.02 -13.16 28.21
N ILE A 600 2.70 -12.98 28.26
CA ILE A 600 1.94 -13.15 29.50
C ILE A 600 2.07 -14.58 30.04
N ALA A 601 1.92 -15.59 29.19
CA ALA A 601 2.06 -16.99 29.60
C ALA A 601 3.48 -17.31 30.10
N ASN A 602 4.49 -16.79 29.41
CA ASN A 602 5.89 -16.91 29.74
C ASN A 602 6.22 -16.23 31.10
N ASP A 603 5.68 -15.03 31.33
CA ASP A 603 5.93 -14.31 32.58
C ASP A 603 5.26 -14.99 33.79
N ILE A 604 4.03 -15.52 33.60
CA ILE A 604 3.36 -16.37 34.65
C ILE A 604 4.20 -17.60 34.94
N ALA A 605 4.75 -18.29 33.96
CA ALA A 605 5.55 -19.48 34.15
C ALA A 605 6.81 -19.23 35.00
N LYS A 606 7.41 -18.03 34.91
CA LYS A 606 8.57 -17.62 35.69
C LYS A 606 8.29 -17.46 37.19
N TYR A 607 7.02 -17.32 37.59
CA TYR A 607 6.65 -17.37 39.00
C TYR A 607 7.09 -18.66 39.67
N PHE A 608 7.02 -19.77 38.95
CA PHE A 608 7.41 -21.10 39.46
C PHE A 608 8.93 -21.29 39.54
N THR A 609 9.72 -20.28 39.19
CA THR A 609 11.18 -20.28 39.28
C THR A 609 11.67 -19.53 40.53
N ILE A 610 11.49 -18.21 40.56
CA ILE A 610 12.12 -17.35 41.56
C ILE A 610 11.38 -17.35 42.88
N LEU A 611 10.03 -17.32 42.88
CA LEU A 611 9.24 -17.25 44.11
C LEU A 611 9.44 -18.49 45.03
N PRO A 612 9.39 -19.74 44.51
CA PRO A 612 9.72 -20.92 45.35
C PRO A 612 11.12 -20.84 45.92
N MET A 613 12.12 -20.35 45.17
CA MET A 613 13.49 -20.25 45.65
C MET A 613 13.64 -19.25 46.80
N ILE A 614 12.94 -18.13 46.74
CA ILE A 614 12.89 -17.15 47.84
C ILE A 614 12.25 -17.80 49.07
N LEU A 615 11.13 -18.51 48.90
CA LEU A 615 10.44 -19.16 50.02
C LEU A 615 11.25 -20.28 50.64
N ILE A 616 11.96 -21.08 49.85
CA ILE A 616 12.86 -22.15 50.33
C ILE A 616 14.00 -21.56 51.17
N SER A 617 14.51 -20.37 50.80
CA SER A 617 15.55 -19.70 51.60
C SER A 617 15.05 -19.25 52.98
N ILE A 618 13.72 -19.13 53.16
CA ILE A 618 13.06 -18.75 54.42
C ILE A 618 12.67 -19.99 55.23
N ASP A 619 11.98 -20.94 54.59
CA ASP A 619 11.52 -22.17 55.20
C ASP A 619 11.78 -23.37 54.26
N PRO A 620 12.67 -24.32 54.66
CA PRO A 620 12.97 -25.49 53.83
C PRO A 620 11.75 -26.34 53.47
N ARG A 621 10.64 -26.27 54.23
CA ARG A 621 9.38 -26.97 53.91
C ARG A 621 8.75 -26.46 52.60
N ALA A 622 9.08 -25.25 52.18
CA ALA A 622 8.67 -24.68 50.89
C ALA A 622 9.29 -25.41 49.67
N SER A 623 10.21 -26.35 49.87
CA SER A 623 10.79 -27.20 48.80
C SER A 623 9.73 -27.92 47.97
N ALA A 624 8.56 -28.22 48.57
CA ALA A 624 7.41 -28.78 47.84
C ALA A 624 6.88 -27.86 46.72
N LEU A 625 7.17 -26.56 46.78
CA LEU A 625 6.82 -25.57 45.74
C LEU A 625 7.79 -25.56 44.57
N ASN A 626 8.96 -26.20 44.68
CA ASN A 626 9.95 -26.27 43.59
C ASN A 626 9.53 -27.33 42.54
N VAL A 627 8.44 -27.03 41.85
CA VAL A 627 7.85 -27.88 40.79
C VAL A 627 8.85 -28.17 39.67
N MET A 628 9.76 -27.24 39.40
CA MET A 628 10.77 -27.36 38.35
C MET A 628 12.03 -28.14 38.83
N HIS A 629 12.12 -28.50 40.10
CA HIS A 629 13.30 -29.15 40.69
C HIS A 629 14.60 -28.41 40.37
N LEU A 630 14.63 -27.08 40.58
CA LEU A 630 15.80 -26.24 40.38
C LEU A 630 16.84 -26.54 41.52
N TYR A 631 18.13 -26.38 41.16
CA TYR A 631 19.24 -26.88 42.02
C TYR A 631 19.60 -25.93 43.15
N SER A 632 19.69 -24.61 42.87
CA SER A 632 19.96 -23.60 43.90
C SER A 632 19.23 -22.30 43.62
N PRO A 633 19.01 -21.45 44.64
CA PRO A 633 18.42 -20.13 44.44
C PRO A 633 19.22 -19.26 43.44
N GLU A 634 20.56 -19.31 43.52
CA GLU A 634 21.46 -18.50 42.72
C GLU A 634 21.41 -18.93 41.25
N THR A 635 21.49 -20.27 40.99
CA THR A 635 21.43 -20.79 39.61
C THR A 635 20.06 -20.60 39.00
N ALA A 636 18.99 -20.73 39.76
CA ALA A 636 17.61 -20.53 39.33
C ALA A 636 17.36 -19.07 38.90
N VAL A 637 17.85 -18.11 39.69
CA VAL A 637 17.75 -16.68 39.35
C VAL A 637 18.55 -16.36 38.07
N LEU A 638 19.81 -16.80 38.00
CA LEU A 638 20.66 -16.60 36.83
C LEU A 638 20.05 -17.23 35.57
N ALA A 639 19.59 -18.49 35.67
CA ALA A 639 18.94 -19.19 34.55
C ALA A 639 17.69 -18.44 34.07
N THR A 640 16.89 -17.91 34.98
CA THR A 640 15.69 -17.16 34.65
C THR A 640 16.03 -15.84 33.97
N MET A 641 17.05 -15.11 34.45
CA MET A 641 17.49 -13.85 33.87
C MET A 641 18.12 -14.07 32.49
N ILE A 642 18.96 -15.08 32.31
CA ILE A 642 19.54 -15.46 31.01
C ILE A 642 18.43 -15.81 30.01
N PHE A 643 17.48 -16.65 30.43
CA PHE A 643 16.34 -16.99 29.59
C PHE A 643 15.54 -15.75 29.18
N ASN A 644 15.29 -14.82 30.11
CA ASN A 644 14.58 -13.59 29.85
C ASN A 644 15.32 -12.69 28.85
N ALA A 645 16.64 -12.65 28.88
CA ALA A 645 17.45 -11.93 27.90
C ALA A 645 17.41 -12.58 26.50
N ILE A 646 17.52 -13.93 26.44
CA ILE A 646 17.60 -14.65 25.16
C ILE A 646 16.25 -14.69 24.43
N ILE A 647 15.12 -14.73 25.14
CA ILE A 647 13.81 -14.86 24.51
C ILE A 647 13.45 -13.65 23.63
N ILE A 648 13.95 -12.45 23.94
CA ILE A 648 13.71 -11.25 23.14
C ILE A 648 14.30 -11.41 21.73
N PRO A 649 15.61 -11.64 21.54
CA PRO A 649 16.17 -11.84 20.21
C PRO A 649 15.62 -13.09 19.51
N ALA A 650 15.26 -14.15 20.24
CA ALA A 650 14.66 -15.35 19.66
C ALA A 650 13.28 -15.08 19.02
N LEU A 651 12.54 -14.09 19.50
CA LEU A 651 11.24 -13.71 18.96
C LEU A 651 11.31 -12.58 17.90
N ILE A 652 12.47 -11.95 17.67
CA ILE A 652 12.62 -10.94 16.60
C ILE A 652 12.15 -11.47 15.23
N PRO A 653 12.50 -12.70 14.79
CA PRO A 653 12.02 -13.22 13.51
C PRO A 653 10.50 -13.31 13.44
N LEU A 654 9.83 -13.63 14.54
CA LEU A 654 8.37 -13.65 14.61
C LEU A 654 7.78 -12.24 14.55
N ALA A 655 8.39 -11.27 15.23
CA ALA A 655 7.97 -9.87 15.18
C ALA A 655 8.11 -9.26 13.79
N VAL A 656 9.23 -9.54 13.11
CA VAL A 656 9.57 -8.97 11.79
C VAL A 656 8.82 -9.68 10.64
N ARG A 657 8.77 -11.01 10.62
CA ARG A 657 8.09 -11.78 9.57
C ARG A 657 6.58 -11.88 9.78
N GLY A 658 6.12 -11.67 11.01
CA GLY A 658 4.74 -11.82 11.43
C GLY A 658 4.33 -13.27 11.69
N ALA A 659 3.33 -13.44 12.54
CA ALA A 659 2.67 -14.72 12.75
C ALA A 659 1.95 -15.17 11.47
N GLY A 660 1.93 -16.47 11.20
CA GLY A 660 1.27 -17.03 10.02
C GLY A 660 -0.22 -16.68 10.03
N PHE A 661 -0.64 -15.84 9.09
CA PHE A 661 -2.03 -15.48 8.87
C PHE A 661 -2.66 -16.50 7.91
N ARG A 662 -3.81 -17.04 8.28
CA ARG A 662 -4.70 -17.83 7.40
C ARG A 662 -6.09 -17.24 7.51
N VAL A 663 -6.78 -17.13 6.41
CA VAL A 663 -8.18 -16.71 6.38
C VAL A 663 -9.01 -17.77 7.13
N THR A 664 -9.35 -17.47 8.37
CA THR A 664 -10.14 -18.33 9.27
C THR A 664 -11.05 -17.46 10.13
N SER A 665 -12.06 -18.08 10.75
CA SER A 665 -12.93 -17.35 11.67
C SER A 665 -12.16 -16.78 12.87
N PRO A 666 -12.54 -15.61 13.42
CA PRO A 666 -11.89 -15.00 14.58
C PRO A 666 -11.77 -15.95 15.78
N ARG A 667 -12.77 -16.79 15.99
CA ARG A 667 -12.77 -17.81 17.06
C ARG A 667 -11.67 -18.86 16.87
N MET A 668 -11.51 -19.38 15.66
CA MET A 668 -10.48 -20.38 15.36
C MET A 668 -9.07 -19.77 15.49
N MET A 669 -8.92 -18.51 15.10
CA MET A 669 -7.67 -17.75 15.23
C MET A 669 -7.29 -17.55 16.71
N LEU A 670 -8.26 -17.20 17.55
CA LEU A 670 -8.06 -17.08 19.01
C LEU A 670 -7.63 -18.41 19.63
N ILE A 671 -8.35 -19.50 19.32
CA ILE A 671 -8.04 -20.84 19.83
C ILE A 671 -6.61 -21.26 19.41
N ARG A 672 -6.25 -21.05 18.14
CA ARG A 672 -4.91 -21.35 17.64
C ARG A 672 -3.83 -20.53 18.36
N ASN A 673 -4.08 -19.24 18.59
CA ASN A 673 -3.14 -18.37 19.30
C ASN A 673 -2.95 -18.84 20.75
N ILE A 674 -4.02 -19.17 21.45
CA ILE A 674 -3.94 -19.70 22.83
C ILE A 674 -3.17 -21.04 22.86
N LEU A 675 -3.47 -21.97 21.94
CA LEU A 675 -2.82 -23.28 21.91
C LEU A 675 -1.33 -23.19 21.53
N ILE A 676 -0.97 -22.39 20.53
CA ILE A 676 0.43 -22.31 20.06
C ILE A 676 1.24 -21.39 20.96
N TYR A 677 0.79 -20.16 21.15
CA TYR A 677 1.58 -19.13 21.83
C TYR A 677 1.34 -19.11 23.33
N GLY A 678 0.11 -19.40 23.80
CA GLY A 678 -0.20 -19.49 25.23
C GLY A 678 0.44 -20.72 25.84
N LEU A 679 0.17 -21.90 25.28
CA LEU A 679 0.76 -23.16 25.80
C LEU A 679 2.28 -23.18 25.57
N GLY A 680 2.76 -22.73 24.38
CA GLY A 680 4.18 -22.62 24.10
C GLY A 680 4.89 -21.67 25.06
N GLY A 681 4.28 -20.49 25.32
CA GLY A 681 4.79 -19.52 26.30
C GLY A 681 4.83 -20.04 27.71
N ALA A 682 3.86 -20.89 28.10
CA ALA A 682 3.85 -21.52 29.43
C ALA A 682 4.87 -22.65 29.56
N VAL A 683 5.01 -23.52 28.57
CA VAL A 683 5.87 -24.72 28.65
C VAL A 683 7.35 -24.40 28.41
N LEU A 684 7.65 -23.49 27.48
CA LEU A 684 9.03 -23.17 27.09
C LEU A 684 9.92 -22.75 28.28
N PRO A 685 9.49 -21.87 29.20
CA PRO A 685 10.28 -21.50 30.37
C PRO A 685 10.63 -22.70 31.27
N PHE A 686 9.68 -23.65 31.50
CA PHE A 686 9.93 -24.84 32.30
C PHE A 686 11.09 -25.68 31.75
N VAL A 687 11.12 -25.88 30.45
CA VAL A 687 12.18 -26.66 29.79
C VAL A 687 13.49 -25.87 29.70
N ALA A 688 13.42 -24.64 29.24
CA ALA A 688 14.63 -23.85 28.97
C ALA A 688 15.32 -23.38 30.25
N ILE A 689 14.55 -22.93 31.25
CA ILE A 689 15.14 -22.49 32.53
C ILE A 689 15.72 -23.69 33.26
N LYS A 690 15.04 -24.84 33.26
CA LYS A 690 15.59 -26.08 33.89
C LYS A 690 16.89 -26.51 33.22
N ALA A 691 16.98 -26.46 31.90
CA ALA A 691 18.21 -26.78 31.15
C ALA A 691 19.33 -25.81 31.50
N LEU A 692 19.04 -24.51 31.55
CA LEU A 692 20.01 -23.47 31.93
C LEU A 692 20.44 -23.63 33.41
N ASP A 693 19.53 -23.88 34.30
CA ASP A 693 19.81 -24.11 35.70
C ASP A 693 20.77 -25.33 35.91
N TYR A 694 20.51 -26.44 35.22
CA TYR A 694 21.40 -27.59 35.20
C TYR A 694 22.79 -27.24 34.68
N LEU A 695 22.88 -26.52 33.56
CA LEU A 695 24.16 -26.10 32.98
C LEU A 695 24.94 -25.19 33.92
N LEU A 696 24.29 -24.22 34.54
CA LEU A 696 24.90 -23.32 35.51
C LEU A 696 25.33 -24.02 36.75
N TYR A 697 24.54 -24.95 37.26
CA TYR A 697 24.88 -25.76 38.40
C TYR A 697 26.15 -26.61 38.17
N MET A 698 26.25 -27.23 36.98
CA MET A 698 27.45 -27.99 36.58
C MET A 698 28.68 -27.08 36.44
N LEU A 699 28.52 -25.88 35.88
CA LEU A 699 29.64 -24.96 35.70
C LEU A 699 30.14 -24.32 36.98
N LEU A 700 29.25 -24.04 37.94
CA LEU A 700 29.60 -23.29 39.15
C LEU A 700 29.90 -24.20 40.37
N PHE A 701 29.24 -25.36 40.45
CA PHE A 701 29.28 -26.21 41.65
C PHE A 701 29.79 -27.66 41.43
N ALA A 702 29.92 -28.13 40.16
CA ALA A 702 30.38 -29.48 39.86
C ALA A 702 31.91 -29.57 39.69
N ARG A 703 32.66 -28.71 40.41
CA ARG A 703 34.13 -28.84 40.50
C ARG A 703 34.54 -29.63 41.73
#